data_8325d50fef204521867852eb8d022374
#
_entry.id   8325d50fef204521867852eb8d022374
#
_cell.length_a   1.000
_cell.length_b   1.000
_cell.length_c   1.000
_cell.angle_alpha   90.00
_cell.angle_beta   90.00
_cell.angle_gamma   90.00
#
_symmetry.space_group_name_H-M   'P 1'
#
loop_
_entity.id
_entity.type
_entity.pdbx_description
1 polymer ?
#
loop_
_entity_poly.entity_id
_entity_poly.type
_entity_poly.pdbx_seq_one_letter_code
_entity_poly.pdbx_strand_id
1 'polypeptide(L)'
;MEFDEIETIAVLGAGNMGHGIAEVAALAGYEVNLRDIKEEFVEKGYDQIEWSLEKLAEKEQISDEEADAAIERVTPYVPVEDAVEDVDVIIEAVPEKMEIKKDVYGEVEEYAPDEALFATNTSSLSITELSEVTERPEQFCGMHFFNPPVRMQLVEVISGAHTAEETLETIEQLSEAFGKTPVRVHKDSPGFIVNRILVPLMNEACWMVSNDEATVKEVDSATKFDMGLPMGAFELGDQVGNDVTFHVLEYLHEVLGDAYEPAPFLEETVEAERYGKKTGKGFYDYEDGDGADIPTDAGTEAIKHRLAAVMANEVGHLVEGDVSNPADIDEAVMLGGGFPDGPAKMADDIGLDTLVEALEAAHEETGHPRFEVSEALREAAEAGGFHGGDDDGDTVEFTNIEIEYPGDMVGHMILSREARMNTINPDMLDEIAEAVDMFEADDDVRAILITGKGDRAFSAGADVTSMASSADPIDAIELSRHGQSTFGKLEETELPVLAAIDGFALGGGFELSMCADLRLASERSEIGLPEHNLGLLPGWGGTQRLQRLVGQSRAKEIILTAERFDAETMYDYNVVNEVVENDEFEERAHELAADLAGGPPISRRLTKRAMHAGWESEEAGLELESQAFGHLINTDDLMEGITAFMGDGEPNFEGK
;
A
#
# COMPACT_ATOMS: atom_id res chain seq x y z
N MET A 1 -25.44 -15.15 5.28
CA MET A 1 -26.01 -14.08 4.38
C MET A 1 -25.03 -13.90 3.25
N GLU A 2 -25.48 -13.92 2.00
CA GLU A 2 -24.62 -13.64 0.85
C GLU A 2 -24.47 -12.13 0.68
N PHE A 3 -23.29 -11.64 0.24
CA PHE A 3 -23.03 -10.21 0.08
C PHE A 3 -24.07 -9.49 -0.80
N ASP A 4 -24.48 -10.10 -1.90
CA ASP A 4 -25.47 -9.54 -2.85
C ASP A 4 -26.90 -9.36 -2.25
N GLU A 5 -27.15 -9.88 -1.04
CA GLU A 5 -28.43 -9.77 -0.34
C GLU A 5 -28.49 -8.59 0.63
N ILE A 6 -27.35 -7.89 0.86
CA ILE A 6 -27.27 -6.75 1.77
C ILE A 6 -27.88 -5.51 1.11
N GLU A 7 -28.96 -4.98 1.70
CA GLU A 7 -29.62 -3.75 1.25
C GLU A 7 -29.67 -2.68 2.33
N THR A 8 -29.81 -3.09 3.62
CA THR A 8 -30.04 -2.17 4.74
C THR A 8 -29.04 -2.38 5.88
N ILE A 9 -28.43 -1.30 6.34
CA ILE A 9 -27.41 -1.29 7.40
C ILE A 9 -27.86 -0.42 8.57
N ALA A 10 -27.81 -0.95 9.79
CA ALA A 10 -27.98 -0.15 10.99
C ALA A 10 -26.62 0.31 11.52
N VAL A 11 -26.48 1.60 11.82
CA VAL A 11 -25.30 2.15 12.52
C VAL A 11 -25.73 2.63 13.90
N LEU A 12 -25.20 1.99 14.94
CA LEU A 12 -25.54 2.24 16.34
C LEU A 12 -24.50 3.15 17.00
N GLY A 13 -24.89 4.37 17.32
CA GLY A 13 -24.04 5.45 17.77
C GLY A 13 -23.89 6.50 16.67
N ALA A 14 -24.42 7.72 16.88
CA ALA A 14 -24.33 8.83 15.93
C ALA A 14 -23.18 9.81 16.26
N GLY A 15 -22.16 9.32 16.98
CA GLY A 15 -20.97 10.06 17.33
C GLY A 15 -20.01 10.25 16.15
N ASN A 16 -18.75 10.63 16.45
CA ASN A 16 -17.74 10.95 15.45
C ASN A 16 -17.46 9.81 14.43
N MET A 17 -17.40 8.57 14.90
CA MET A 17 -17.23 7.41 14.02
C MET A 17 -18.54 7.03 13.33
N GLY A 18 -19.64 6.92 14.09
CA GLY A 18 -20.89 6.39 13.55
C GLY A 18 -21.51 7.24 12.45
N HIS A 19 -21.50 8.59 12.55
CA HIS A 19 -22.00 9.39 11.44
C HIS A 19 -21.14 9.25 10.18
N GLY A 20 -19.80 9.12 10.32
CA GLY A 20 -18.91 8.91 9.19
C GLY A 20 -19.07 7.52 8.56
N ILE A 21 -19.31 6.46 9.36
CA ILE A 21 -19.62 5.11 8.85
C ILE A 21 -20.96 5.13 8.11
N ALA A 22 -21.97 5.78 8.67
CA ALA A 22 -23.28 5.93 8.03
C ALA A 22 -23.19 6.69 6.70
N GLU A 23 -22.37 7.76 6.65
CA GLU A 23 -22.10 8.53 5.43
C GLU A 23 -21.47 7.66 4.34
N VAL A 24 -20.43 6.88 4.69
CA VAL A 24 -19.73 5.98 3.75
C VAL A 24 -20.69 4.92 3.20
N ALA A 25 -21.49 4.28 4.05
CA ALA A 25 -22.49 3.28 3.64
C ALA A 25 -23.57 3.89 2.72
N ALA A 26 -24.07 5.09 3.03
CA ALA A 26 -25.07 5.78 2.23
C ALA A 26 -24.51 6.23 0.85
N LEU A 27 -23.25 6.68 0.79
CA LEU A 27 -22.55 6.98 -0.46
C LEU A 27 -22.37 5.72 -1.32
N ALA A 28 -22.10 4.58 -0.71
CA ALA A 28 -22.02 3.29 -1.38
C ALA A 28 -23.37 2.75 -1.90
N GLY A 29 -24.48 3.42 -1.56
CA GLY A 29 -25.82 3.10 -2.08
C GLY A 29 -26.73 2.30 -1.16
N TYR A 30 -26.30 2.00 0.07
CA TYR A 30 -27.09 1.26 1.05
C TYR A 30 -28.10 2.14 1.79
N GLU A 31 -29.25 1.57 2.17
CA GLU A 31 -30.19 2.19 3.11
C GLU A 31 -29.58 2.13 4.52
N VAL A 32 -29.57 3.24 5.25
CA VAL A 32 -28.87 3.36 6.52
C VAL A 32 -29.79 3.80 7.64
N ASN A 33 -29.92 2.99 8.66
CA ASN A 33 -30.63 3.29 9.90
C ASN A 33 -29.62 3.85 10.93
N LEU A 34 -29.55 5.18 11.08
CA LEU A 34 -28.66 5.82 12.05
C LEU A 34 -29.35 5.97 13.39
N ARG A 35 -28.80 5.35 14.44
CA ARG A 35 -29.42 5.32 15.78
C ARG A 35 -28.52 5.88 16.87
N ASP A 36 -29.10 6.64 17.80
CA ASP A 36 -28.46 6.94 19.10
C ASP A 36 -29.49 6.95 20.22
N ILE A 37 -29.07 7.00 21.50
CA ILE A 37 -29.90 6.92 22.69
C ILE A 37 -30.81 8.12 22.89
N LYS A 38 -30.58 9.23 22.21
CA LYS A 38 -31.35 10.48 22.29
C LYS A 38 -31.47 11.13 20.93
N GLU A 39 -32.66 11.75 20.72
CA GLU A 39 -32.96 12.49 19.52
C GLU A 39 -31.90 13.58 19.20
N GLU A 40 -31.43 14.35 20.21
CA GLU A 40 -30.40 15.39 20.05
C GLU A 40 -29.06 14.84 19.51
N PHE A 41 -28.72 13.58 19.78
CA PHE A 41 -27.49 12.96 19.31
C PHE A 41 -27.65 12.44 17.88
N VAL A 42 -28.80 11.85 17.57
CA VAL A 42 -29.12 11.38 16.21
C VAL A 42 -29.21 12.57 15.25
N GLU A 43 -29.96 13.63 15.64
CA GLU A 43 -30.07 14.87 14.83
C GLU A 43 -28.69 15.47 14.56
N LYS A 44 -27.84 15.57 15.59
CA LYS A 44 -26.47 16.08 15.41
C LYS A 44 -25.64 15.23 14.47
N GLY A 45 -25.74 13.88 14.55
CA GLY A 45 -25.04 12.98 13.63
C GLY A 45 -25.53 13.16 12.20
N TYR A 46 -26.84 13.23 12.01
CA TYR A 46 -27.46 13.49 10.71
C TYR A 46 -27.02 14.84 10.11
N ASP A 47 -27.06 15.91 10.90
CA ASP A 47 -26.57 17.25 10.49
C ASP A 47 -25.09 17.22 10.08
N GLN A 48 -24.25 16.37 10.71
CA GLN A 48 -22.85 16.22 10.36
C GLN A 48 -22.68 15.49 9.01
N ILE A 49 -23.49 14.47 8.72
CA ILE A 49 -23.51 13.79 7.42
C ILE A 49 -23.92 14.79 6.33
N GLU A 50 -25.03 15.52 6.52
CA GLU A 50 -25.51 16.53 5.56
C GLU A 50 -24.41 17.57 5.29
N TRP A 51 -23.79 18.10 6.34
CA TRP A 51 -22.70 19.08 6.21
C TRP A 51 -21.48 18.50 5.48
N SER A 52 -21.12 17.24 5.75
CA SER A 52 -19.98 16.57 5.11
C SER A 52 -20.25 16.36 3.62
N LEU A 53 -21.41 15.83 3.26
CA LEU A 53 -21.84 15.63 1.88
C LEU A 53 -21.91 16.94 1.10
N GLU A 54 -22.44 18.02 1.71
CA GLU A 54 -22.41 19.36 1.11
C GLU A 54 -20.96 19.83 0.84
N LYS A 55 -20.02 19.53 1.76
CA LYS A 55 -18.60 19.89 1.57
C LYS A 55 -17.91 19.08 0.50
N LEU A 56 -18.26 17.81 0.34
CA LEU A 56 -17.76 16.98 -0.76
C LEU A 56 -18.28 17.51 -2.10
N ALA A 57 -19.58 17.87 -2.19
CA ALA A 57 -20.17 18.48 -3.37
C ALA A 57 -19.58 19.86 -3.69
N GLU A 58 -19.40 20.75 -2.69
CA GLU A 58 -18.73 22.06 -2.86
C GLU A 58 -17.31 21.94 -3.42
N LYS A 59 -16.62 20.81 -3.14
CA LYS A 59 -15.27 20.52 -3.63
C LYS A 59 -15.26 19.74 -4.95
N GLU A 60 -16.44 19.49 -5.52
CA GLU A 60 -16.61 18.71 -6.75
C GLU A 60 -16.08 17.25 -6.63
N GLN A 61 -16.04 16.71 -5.39
CA GLN A 61 -15.65 15.31 -5.13
C GLN A 61 -16.81 14.34 -5.37
N ILE A 62 -18.04 14.80 -5.18
CA ILE A 62 -19.28 14.15 -5.56
C ILE A 62 -20.21 15.18 -6.22
N SER A 63 -21.21 14.76 -6.97
CA SER A 63 -22.23 15.65 -7.51
C SER A 63 -23.26 16.04 -6.44
N ASP A 64 -23.96 17.18 -6.64
CA ASP A 64 -25.10 17.56 -5.78
C ASP A 64 -26.18 16.47 -5.76
N GLU A 65 -26.40 15.74 -6.88
CA GLU A 65 -27.38 14.67 -6.99
C GLU A 65 -26.97 13.44 -6.17
N GLU A 66 -25.68 13.11 -6.10
CA GLU A 66 -25.14 12.02 -5.25
C GLU A 66 -25.22 12.38 -3.77
N ALA A 67 -24.90 13.63 -3.41
CA ALA A 67 -25.05 14.12 -2.04
C ALA A 67 -26.50 14.04 -1.57
N ASP A 68 -27.45 14.54 -2.38
CA ASP A 68 -28.89 14.47 -2.09
C ASP A 68 -29.37 13.02 -1.97
N ALA A 69 -28.93 12.13 -2.89
CA ALA A 69 -29.31 10.73 -2.86
C ALA A 69 -28.72 9.99 -1.64
N ALA A 70 -27.50 10.31 -1.22
CA ALA A 70 -26.88 9.69 -0.05
C ALA A 70 -27.61 10.10 1.25
N ILE A 71 -27.93 11.38 1.44
CA ILE A 71 -28.64 11.83 2.64
C ILE A 71 -30.07 11.30 2.70
N GLU A 72 -30.75 11.12 1.56
CA GLU A 72 -32.10 10.52 1.49
C GLU A 72 -32.12 9.05 1.95
N ARG A 73 -30.99 8.32 1.86
CA ARG A 73 -30.86 6.94 2.34
C ARG A 73 -30.66 6.84 3.85
N VAL A 74 -30.33 7.94 4.54
CA VAL A 74 -30.08 7.90 5.98
C VAL A 74 -31.38 8.21 6.75
N THR A 75 -31.84 7.23 7.53
CA THR A 75 -33.03 7.39 8.38
C THR A 75 -32.64 7.44 9.87
N PRO A 76 -32.96 8.52 10.59
CA PRO A 76 -32.64 8.67 12.00
C PRO A 76 -33.60 7.91 12.90
N TYR A 77 -33.08 7.18 13.92
CA TYR A 77 -33.86 6.41 14.91
C TYR A 77 -33.38 6.67 16.34
N VAL A 78 -34.29 6.54 17.31
CA VAL A 78 -33.96 6.54 18.75
C VAL A 78 -34.18 5.16 19.37
N PRO A 79 -35.35 4.51 19.19
CA PRO A 79 -35.55 3.13 19.69
C PRO A 79 -34.66 2.15 18.91
N VAL A 80 -34.06 1.18 19.63
CA VAL A 80 -33.27 0.12 19.00
C VAL A 80 -34.15 -0.77 18.12
N GLU A 81 -35.33 -1.17 18.63
CA GLU A 81 -36.32 -1.98 17.91
C GLU A 81 -36.57 -1.46 16.49
N ASP A 82 -36.91 -0.15 16.37
CA ASP A 82 -37.22 0.48 15.09
C ASP A 82 -36.00 0.56 14.13
N ALA A 83 -34.78 0.59 14.69
CA ALA A 83 -33.54 0.74 13.92
C ALA A 83 -33.02 -0.60 13.37
N VAL A 84 -33.35 -1.73 14.01
CA VAL A 84 -32.70 -3.03 13.71
C VAL A 84 -33.66 -4.14 13.29
N GLU A 85 -34.99 -3.94 13.28
CA GLU A 85 -35.97 -5.01 13.02
C GLU A 85 -35.96 -5.54 11.57
N ASP A 86 -35.49 -4.73 10.61
CA ASP A 86 -35.47 -5.05 9.17
C ASP A 86 -34.10 -4.68 8.54
N VAL A 87 -32.99 -5.15 9.13
CA VAL A 87 -31.63 -4.84 8.61
C VAL A 87 -30.81 -6.10 8.38
N ASP A 88 -29.85 -6.00 7.49
CA ASP A 88 -28.96 -7.08 7.09
C ASP A 88 -27.64 -7.06 7.88
N VAL A 89 -27.11 -5.87 8.14
CA VAL A 89 -25.85 -5.68 8.89
C VAL A 89 -26.04 -4.60 9.96
N ILE A 90 -25.48 -4.85 11.14
CA ILE A 90 -25.49 -3.91 12.26
C ILE A 90 -24.07 -3.57 12.63
N ILE A 91 -23.68 -2.29 12.42
CA ILE A 91 -22.37 -1.76 12.76
C ILE A 91 -22.47 -0.92 14.03
N GLU A 92 -21.81 -1.35 15.09
CA GLU A 92 -21.85 -0.68 16.39
C GLU A 92 -20.65 0.28 16.54
N ALA A 93 -20.91 1.55 16.84
CA ALA A 93 -19.96 2.63 17.06
C ALA A 93 -20.27 3.47 18.31
N VAL A 94 -20.73 2.80 19.39
CA VAL A 94 -21.00 3.44 20.69
C VAL A 94 -19.71 3.64 21.50
N PRO A 95 -19.73 4.37 22.65
CA PRO A 95 -18.52 4.63 23.42
C PRO A 95 -17.71 3.37 23.78
N GLU A 96 -16.39 3.45 23.71
CA GLU A 96 -15.41 2.38 23.88
C GLU A 96 -15.37 1.87 25.32
N LYS A 97 -16.42 1.14 25.72
CA LYS A 97 -16.57 0.49 27.02
C LYS A 97 -17.28 -0.83 26.87
N MET A 98 -16.63 -1.90 27.32
CA MET A 98 -17.12 -3.29 27.23
C MET A 98 -18.58 -3.43 27.72
N GLU A 99 -18.91 -2.91 28.90
CA GLU A 99 -20.23 -2.99 29.49
C GLU A 99 -21.30 -2.29 28.62
N ILE A 100 -20.97 -1.12 28.04
CA ILE A 100 -21.91 -0.39 27.18
C ILE A 100 -22.19 -1.17 25.90
N LYS A 101 -21.13 -1.69 25.26
CA LYS A 101 -21.26 -2.47 24.04
C LYS A 101 -22.03 -3.77 24.27
N LYS A 102 -21.78 -4.47 25.39
CA LYS A 102 -22.53 -5.66 25.79
C LYS A 102 -24.03 -5.37 26.03
N ASP A 103 -24.34 -4.26 26.70
CA ASP A 103 -25.74 -3.84 26.93
C ASP A 103 -26.46 -3.57 25.60
N VAL A 104 -25.75 -2.89 24.64
CA VAL A 104 -26.32 -2.60 23.32
C VAL A 104 -26.56 -3.89 22.53
N TYR A 105 -25.61 -4.80 22.47
CA TYR A 105 -25.79 -6.06 21.74
C TYR A 105 -26.85 -6.97 22.39
N GLY A 106 -26.97 -6.97 23.71
CA GLY A 106 -28.05 -7.67 24.40
C GLY A 106 -29.44 -7.14 24.05
N GLU A 107 -29.58 -5.80 23.84
CA GLU A 107 -30.82 -5.19 23.39
C GLU A 107 -31.08 -5.48 21.89
N VAL A 108 -30.05 -5.38 21.07
CA VAL A 108 -30.10 -5.65 19.62
C VAL A 108 -30.55 -7.08 19.33
N GLU A 109 -30.01 -8.07 20.06
CA GLU A 109 -30.35 -9.50 19.91
C GLU A 109 -31.85 -9.79 20.05
N GLU A 110 -32.59 -8.94 20.80
CA GLU A 110 -34.04 -9.14 20.99
C GLU A 110 -34.87 -8.80 19.74
N TYR A 111 -34.34 -7.97 18.83
CA TYR A 111 -35.08 -7.37 17.71
C TYR A 111 -34.49 -7.63 16.32
N ALA A 112 -33.18 -7.88 16.23
CA ALA A 112 -32.53 -8.08 14.97
C ALA A 112 -32.97 -9.38 14.26
N PRO A 113 -33.05 -9.39 12.90
CA PRO A 113 -33.32 -10.61 12.14
C PRO A 113 -32.31 -11.74 12.45
N ASP A 114 -32.79 -13.00 12.40
CA ASP A 114 -31.95 -14.17 12.72
C ASP A 114 -30.68 -14.29 11.80
N GLU A 115 -30.75 -13.72 10.62
CA GLU A 115 -29.68 -13.78 9.60
C GLU A 115 -28.79 -12.54 9.58
N ALA A 116 -29.08 -11.50 10.39
CA ALA A 116 -28.32 -10.27 10.42
C ALA A 116 -26.89 -10.48 10.93
N LEU A 117 -25.91 -9.83 10.29
CA LEU A 117 -24.52 -9.83 10.71
C LEU A 117 -24.26 -8.72 11.72
N PHE A 118 -23.42 -9.00 12.70
CA PHE A 118 -23.03 -8.06 13.75
C PHE A 118 -21.58 -7.67 13.59
N ALA A 119 -21.30 -6.38 13.48
CA ALA A 119 -19.98 -5.82 13.37
C ALA A 119 -19.75 -4.74 14.44
N THR A 120 -18.63 -4.78 15.14
CA THR A 120 -18.26 -3.74 16.11
C THR A 120 -17.10 -2.90 15.62
N ASN A 121 -17.23 -1.57 15.72
CA ASN A 121 -16.16 -0.64 15.42
C ASN A 121 -15.26 -0.35 16.64
N THR A 122 -15.09 -1.33 17.52
CA THR A 122 -14.13 -1.19 18.62
C THR A 122 -12.71 -1.07 18.08
N SER A 123 -11.86 -0.29 18.75
CA SER A 123 -10.46 -0.13 18.39
C SER A 123 -9.49 -1.03 19.17
N SER A 124 -9.97 -1.69 20.24
CA SER A 124 -9.08 -2.43 21.14
C SER A 124 -9.75 -3.53 21.95
N LEU A 125 -11.09 -3.48 22.14
CA LEU A 125 -11.80 -4.44 22.99
C LEU A 125 -11.96 -5.79 22.30
N SER A 126 -12.02 -6.86 23.10
CA SER A 126 -12.14 -8.24 22.59
C SER A 126 -13.45 -8.47 21.84
N ILE A 127 -13.34 -8.85 20.58
CA ILE A 127 -14.44 -9.27 19.72
C ILE A 127 -15.11 -10.54 20.27
N THR A 128 -14.27 -11.47 20.72
CA THR A 128 -14.72 -12.73 21.32
C THR A 128 -15.61 -12.49 22.54
N GLU A 129 -15.18 -11.64 23.47
CA GLU A 129 -15.95 -11.32 24.67
C GLU A 129 -17.26 -10.58 24.36
N LEU A 130 -17.26 -9.74 23.31
CA LEU A 130 -18.48 -9.06 22.85
C LEU A 130 -19.46 -10.05 22.20
N SER A 131 -18.97 -11.00 21.42
CA SER A 131 -19.80 -12.00 20.73
C SER A 131 -20.54 -12.95 21.70
N GLU A 132 -20.00 -13.15 22.92
CA GLU A 132 -20.60 -14.04 23.92
C GLU A 132 -21.97 -13.58 24.45
N VAL A 133 -22.37 -12.32 24.24
CA VAL A 133 -23.68 -11.81 24.65
C VAL A 133 -24.80 -12.10 23.63
N THR A 134 -24.44 -12.58 22.44
CA THR A 134 -25.39 -12.94 21.37
C THR A 134 -25.60 -14.45 21.29
N GLU A 135 -26.73 -14.89 20.71
CA GLU A 135 -26.99 -16.32 20.44
C GLU A 135 -26.37 -16.80 19.12
N ARG A 136 -25.70 -15.89 18.37
CA ARG A 136 -25.12 -16.12 17.03
C ARG A 136 -23.67 -15.61 16.91
N PRO A 137 -22.74 -16.05 17.78
CA PRO A 137 -21.37 -15.55 17.78
C PRO A 137 -20.62 -15.82 16.46
N GLU A 138 -21.07 -16.76 15.63
CA GLU A 138 -20.54 -17.02 14.30
C GLU A 138 -20.86 -15.91 13.29
N GLN A 139 -21.88 -15.09 13.51
CA GLN A 139 -22.28 -13.93 12.71
C GLN A 139 -21.72 -12.61 13.27
N PHE A 140 -20.77 -12.67 14.19
CA PHE A 140 -20.19 -11.51 14.87
C PHE A 140 -18.71 -11.34 14.52
N CYS A 141 -18.30 -10.12 14.11
CA CYS A 141 -16.90 -9.79 13.84
C CYS A 141 -16.55 -8.36 14.27
N GLY A 142 -15.28 -8.01 14.21
CA GLY A 142 -14.82 -6.62 14.25
C GLY A 142 -14.84 -6.01 12.86
N MET A 143 -15.21 -4.72 12.75
CA MET A 143 -15.12 -3.91 11.55
C MET A 143 -14.60 -2.53 11.97
N HIS A 144 -13.30 -2.41 12.13
CA HIS A 144 -12.66 -1.25 12.72
C HIS A 144 -12.28 -0.23 11.64
N PHE A 145 -13.02 0.87 11.61
CA PHE A 145 -12.76 2.03 10.75
C PHE A 145 -11.80 3.01 11.42
N PHE A 146 -11.02 3.70 10.62
CA PHE A 146 -10.10 4.75 11.07
C PHE A 146 -10.72 6.14 10.93
N ASN A 147 -10.31 7.06 11.79
CA ASN A 147 -10.91 8.40 11.89
C ASN A 147 -10.18 9.44 10.99
N PRO A 148 -10.89 10.16 10.10
CA PRO A 148 -12.34 10.07 9.83
C PRO A 148 -12.69 8.98 8.79
N PRO A 149 -13.77 8.21 8.97
CA PRO A 149 -14.14 7.11 8.08
C PRO A 149 -14.26 7.48 6.61
N VAL A 150 -14.72 8.69 6.30
CA VAL A 150 -14.87 9.21 4.92
C VAL A 150 -13.55 9.42 4.19
N ARG A 151 -12.41 9.47 4.87
CA ARG A 151 -11.10 9.74 4.27
C ARG A 151 -10.14 8.57 4.37
N MET A 152 -10.21 7.82 5.46
CA MET A 152 -9.31 6.70 5.72
C MET A 152 -9.73 5.50 4.89
N GLN A 153 -8.78 4.90 4.19
CA GLN A 153 -9.04 3.78 3.29
C GLN A 153 -9.15 2.45 4.03
N LEU A 154 -8.43 2.29 5.14
CA LEU A 154 -8.34 1.03 5.87
C LEU A 154 -9.61 0.70 6.64
N VAL A 155 -10.00 -0.57 6.58
CA VAL A 155 -10.89 -1.25 7.53
C VAL A 155 -10.21 -2.53 8.00
N GLU A 156 -9.90 -2.63 9.30
CA GLU A 156 -9.50 -3.92 9.87
C GLU A 156 -10.74 -4.79 10.07
N VAL A 157 -10.74 -6.00 9.50
CA VAL A 157 -11.81 -7.01 9.67
C VAL A 157 -11.30 -8.08 10.63
N ILE A 158 -11.86 -8.09 11.86
CA ILE A 158 -11.28 -8.85 12.96
C ILE A 158 -12.10 -10.12 13.25
N SER A 159 -11.41 -11.27 13.24
CA SER A 159 -11.98 -12.55 13.60
C SER A 159 -12.02 -12.73 15.12
N GLY A 160 -13.21 -12.88 15.71
CA GLY A 160 -13.37 -13.43 17.06
C GLY A 160 -13.19 -14.96 17.08
N ALA A 161 -13.09 -15.54 18.27
CA ALA A 161 -12.89 -16.99 18.41
C ALA A 161 -14.01 -17.87 17.80
N HIS A 162 -15.15 -17.30 17.53
CA HIS A 162 -16.35 -18.02 17.04
C HIS A 162 -16.83 -17.52 15.67
N THR A 163 -16.25 -16.45 15.14
CA THR A 163 -16.63 -15.85 13.86
C THR A 163 -16.47 -16.86 12.72
N ALA A 164 -17.53 -17.03 11.93
CA ALA A 164 -17.48 -17.89 10.75
C ALA A 164 -16.70 -17.22 9.62
N GLU A 165 -15.99 -18.01 8.81
CA GLU A 165 -15.25 -17.52 7.63
C GLU A 165 -16.15 -16.76 6.65
N GLU A 166 -17.35 -17.30 6.39
CA GLU A 166 -18.36 -16.68 5.54
C GLU A 166 -18.79 -15.27 6.03
N THR A 167 -18.80 -15.04 7.36
CA THR A 167 -19.06 -13.72 7.93
C THR A 167 -17.92 -12.75 7.62
N LEU A 168 -16.67 -13.19 7.75
CA LEU A 168 -15.49 -12.37 7.43
C LEU A 168 -15.45 -12.00 5.95
N GLU A 169 -15.62 -12.98 5.06
CA GLU A 169 -15.66 -12.76 3.61
C GLU A 169 -16.76 -11.76 3.20
N THR A 170 -17.96 -11.88 3.80
CA THR A 170 -19.06 -10.96 3.53
C THR A 170 -18.75 -9.52 4.00
N ILE A 171 -18.15 -9.35 5.18
CA ILE A 171 -17.78 -8.03 5.71
C ILE A 171 -16.59 -7.42 4.96
N GLU A 172 -15.65 -8.22 4.45
CA GLU A 172 -14.59 -7.76 3.56
C GLU A 172 -15.18 -7.21 2.25
N GLN A 173 -16.05 -7.96 1.58
CA GLN A 173 -16.75 -7.50 0.38
C GLN A 173 -17.58 -6.23 0.63
N LEU A 174 -18.22 -6.14 1.80
CA LEU A 174 -18.95 -4.93 2.20
C LEU A 174 -18.00 -3.74 2.40
N SER A 175 -16.81 -3.97 2.97
CA SER A 175 -15.79 -2.94 3.13
C SER A 175 -15.28 -2.44 1.77
N GLU A 176 -15.06 -3.34 0.82
CA GLU A 176 -14.69 -3.00 -0.57
C GLU A 176 -15.81 -2.21 -1.26
N ALA A 177 -17.08 -2.60 -1.06
CA ALA A 177 -18.22 -1.87 -1.59
C ALA A 177 -18.33 -0.44 -1.01
N PHE A 178 -17.84 -0.21 0.19
CA PHE A 178 -17.70 1.11 0.81
C PHE A 178 -16.51 1.92 0.24
N GLY A 179 -15.77 1.37 -0.73
CA GLY A 179 -14.56 1.97 -1.27
C GLY A 179 -13.40 1.93 -0.27
N LYS A 180 -13.37 0.92 0.61
CA LYS A 180 -12.30 0.70 1.59
C LYS A 180 -11.45 -0.49 1.19
N THR A 181 -10.24 -0.53 1.75
CA THR A 181 -9.35 -1.70 1.69
C THR A 181 -9.49 -2.47 2.99
N PRO A 182 -10.12 -3.66 2.98
CA PRO A 182 -10.17 -4.52 4.15
C PRO A 182 -8.81 -5.19 4.37
N VAL A 183 -8.32 -5.19 5.60
CA VAL A 183 -7.20 -6.02 6.04
C VAL A 183 -7.67 -6.97 7.12
N ARG A 184 -7.40 -8.26 6.91
CA ARG A 184 -7.87 -9.29 7.84
C ARG A 184 -6.98 -9.39 9.07
N VAL A 185 -7.62 -9.36 10.26
CA VAL A 185 -7.01 -9.67 11.54
C VAL A 185 -7.47 -11.08 11.93
N HIS A 186 -6.60 -12.07 11.74
CA HIS A 186 -6.97 -13.49 11.85
C HIS A 186 -7.35 -13.91 13.28
N LYS A 187 -6.92 -13.16 14.27
CA LYS A 187 -7.16 -13.49 15.67
C LYS A 187 -7.41 -12.25 16.51
N ASP A 188 -8.46 -12.31 17.32
CA ASP A 188 -8.80 -11.28 18.31
C ASP A 188 -7.63 -11.03 19.27
N SER A 189 -6.93 -9.93 19.06
CA SER A 189 -5.78 -9.51 19.84
C SER A 189 -5.91 -8.04 20.21
N PRO A 190 -5.61 -7.65 21.47
CA PRO A 190 -5.72 -6.26 21.91
C PRO A 190 -4.94 -5.29 20.99
N GLY A 191 -5.62 -4.26 20.48
CA GLY A 191 -5.02 -3.25 19.60
C GLY A 191 -4.87 -3.67 18.13
N PHE A 192 -5.30 -4.86 17.76
CA PHE A 192 -5.33 -5.42 16.40
C PHE A 192 -3.97 -5.30 15.69
N ILE A 193 -3.87 -4.65 14.54
CA ILE A 193 -2.60 -4.43 13.83
C ILE A 193 -2.08 -3.01 14.07
N VAL A 194 -2.79 -1.98 13.60
CA VAL A 194 -2.26 -0.61 13.55
C VAL A 194 -1.95 -0.07 14.96
N ASN A 195 -2.86 -0.25 15.91
CA ASN A 195 -2.62 0.23 17.27
C ASN A 195 -1.51 -0.55 17.99
N ARG A 196 -1.29 -1.84 17.65
CA ARG A 196 -0.19 -2.63 18.17
C ARG A 196 1.19 -2.15 17.69
N ILE A 197 1.26 -1.48 16.55
CA ILE A 197 2.50 -0.86 16.04
C ILE A 197 2.65 0.57 16.57
N LEU A 198 1.61 1.40 16.43
CA LEU A 198 1.71 2.83 16.73
C LEU A 198 1.77 3.15 18.22
N VAL A 199 1.01 2.43 19.06
CA VAL A 199 0.94 2.75 20.49
C VAL A 199 2.26 2.40 21.22
N PRO A 200 2.90 1.24 21.01
CA PRO A 200 4.24 0.96 21.55
C PRO A 200 5.33 1.91 21.01
N LEU A 201 5.27 2.31 19.74
CA LEU A 201 6.17 3.32 19.17
C LEU A 201 6.08 4.64 19.96
N MET A 202 4.86 5.16 20.16
CA MET A 202 4.62 6.39 20.93
C MET A 202 5.02 6.23 22.40
N ASN A 203 4.79 5.07 22.98
CA ASN A 203 5.17 4.77 24.37
C ASN A 203 6.70 4.74 24.55
N GLU A 204 7.43 4.09 23.64
CA GLU A 204 8.90 4.09 23.70
C GLU A 204 9.48 5.50 23.52
N ALA A 205 8.90 6.31 22.62
CA ALA A 205 9.24 7.73 22.51
C ALA A 205 9.09 8.45 23.86
N CYS A 206 7.99 8.19 24.59
CA CYS A 206 7.77 8.74 25.94
C CYS A 206 8.76 8.18 26.97
N TRP A 207 9.12 6.90 26.91
CA TRP A 207 10.14 6.30 27.78
C TRP A 207 11.52 6.94 27.57
N MET A 208 11.93 7.20 26.32
CA MET A 208 13.21 7.88 26.04
C MET A 208 13.26 9.28 26.67
N VAL A 209 12.14 10.01 26.65
CA VAL A 209 12.05 11.33 27.32
C VAL A 209 12.04 11.17 28.84
N SER A 210 11.32 10.19 29.38
CA SER A 210 11.26 9.92 30.81
C SER A 210 12.64 9.60 31.41
N ASN A 211 13.51 8.97 30.63
CA ASN A 211 14.85 8.55 31.02
C ASN A 211 15.94 9.59 30.71
N ASP A 212 15.59 10.79 30.23
CA ASP A 212 16.54 11.82 29.75
C ASP A 212 17.47 11.31 28.61
N GLU A 213 17.04 10.30 27.82
CA GLU A 213 17.81 9.76 26.69
C GLU A 213 17.64 10.61 25.43
N ALA A 214 16.46 11.25 25.25
CA ALA A 214 16.15 12.13 24.13
C ALA A 214 15.15 13.21 24.54
N THR A 215 15.06 14.28 23.74
CA THR A 215 14.01 15.29 23.87
C THR A 215 12.87 15.01 22.88
N VAL A 216 11.68 15.56 23.14
CA VAL A 216 10.52 15.49 22.23
C VAL A 216 10.90 15.87 20.79
N LYS A 217 11.71 16.94 20.61
CA LYS A 217 12.11 17.41 19.29
C LYS A 217 13.13 16.51 18.59
N GLU A 218 14.00 15.85 19.31
CA GLU A 218 14.96 14.90 18.74
C GLU A 218 14.26 13.63 18.28
N VAL A 219 13.31 13.13 19.06
CA VAL A 219 12.49 11.96 18.69
C VAL A 219 11.64 12.26 17.46
N ASP A 220 10.92 13.39 17.45
CA ASP A 220 10.09 13.76 16.30
C ASP A 220 10.91 14.07 15.04
N SER A 221 12.12 14.62 15.21
CA SER A 221 13.06 14.79 14.10
C SER A 221 13.45 13.45 13.49
N ALA A 222 13.82 12.46 14.33
CA ALA A 222 14.19 11.13 13.87
C ALA A 222 13.03 10.41 13.18
N THR A 223 11.84 10.38 13.78
CA THR A 223 10.69 9.69 13.21
C THR A 223 10.20 10.35 11.92
N LYS A 224 10.14 11.67 11.87
CA LYS A 224 9.59 12.39 10.71
C LYS A 224 10.58 12.48 9.54
N PHE A 225 11.86 12.73 9.80
CA PHE A 225 12.84 13.02 8.74
C PHE A 225 13.83 11.88 8.49
N ASP A 226 14.24 11.12 9.51
CA ASP A 226 15.19 10.03 9.33
C ASP A 226 14.50 8.67 9.04
N MET A 227 13.24 8.49 9.53
CA MET A 227 12.41 7.32 9.23
C MET A 227 11.38 7.61 8.12
N GLY A 228 11.18 8.88 7.73
CA GLY A 228 10.26 9.28 6.67
C GLY A 228 8.78 9.24 7.04
N LEU A 229 8.42 9.14 8.33
CA LEU A 229 7.02 9.09 8.75
C LEU A 229 6.30 10.43 8.46
N PRO A 230 5.00 10.43 8.19
CA PRO A 230 4.25 11.65 7.86
C PRO A 230 4.23 12.66 9.01
N MET A 231 4.33 12.17 10.24
CA MET A 231 4.36 12.95 11.47
C MET A 231 5.41 12.39 12.42
N GLY A 232 5.95 13.25 13.32
CA GLY A 232 6.74 12.79 14.44
C GLY A 232 5.89 11.97 15.42
N ALA A 233 6.51 11.09 16.23
CA ALA A 233 5.81 10.24 17.18
C ALA A 233 4.95 11.03 18.18
N PHE A 234 5.47 12.15 18.68
CA PHE A 234 4.75 13.05 19.59
C PHE A 234 3.74 13.93 18.85
N GLU A 235 4.05 14.36 17.61
CA GLU A 235 3.08 15.06 16.76
C GLU A 235 1.86 14.16 16.46
N LEU A 236 2.08 12.86 16.24
CA LEU A 236 1.04 11.85 16.05
C LEU A 236 0.20 11.67 17.32
N GLY A 237 0.85 11.53 18.49
CA GLY A 237 0.16 11.45 19.78
C GLY A 237 -0.76 12.66 20.03
N ASP A 238 -0.29 13.86 19.73
CA ASP A 238 -1.08 15.10 19.84
C ASP A 238 -2.21 15.18 18.80
N GLN A 239 -2.08 14.51 17.66
CA GLN A 239 -3.12 14.44 16.63
C GLN A 239 -4.22 13.45 17.02
N VAL A 240 -3.87 12.24 17.46
CA VAL A 240 -4.79 11.17 17.89
C VAL A 240 -5.45 11.56 19.21
N GLY A 241 -4.67 12.05 20.14
CA GLY A 241 -5.04 12.40 21.49
C GLY A 241 -4.33 11.51 22.52
N ASN A 242 -3.50 12.12 23.36
CA ASN A 242 -2.68 11.43 24.33
C ASN A 242 -3.48 10.60 25.34
N ASP A 243 -4.70 11.00 25.67
CA ASP A 243 -5.65 10.24 26.47
C ASP A 243 -6.11 8.94 25.78
N VAL A 244 -6.31 8.97 24.45
CA VAL A 244 -6.66 7.78 23.66
C VAL A 244 -5.48 6.79 23.67
N THR A 245 -4.29 7.27 23.32
CA THR A 245 -3.05 6.47 23.36
C THR A 245 -2.83 5.83 24.73
N PHE A 246 -3.01 6.61 25.80
CA PHE A 246 -2.86 6.13 27.17
C PHE A 246 -3.88 5.04 27.53
N HIS A 247 -5.16 5.21 27.20
CA HIS A 247 -6.19 4.21 27.48
C HIS A 247 -5.96 2.89 26.70
N VAL A 248 -5.56 2.97 25.45
CA VAL A 248 -5.19 1.76 24.68
C VAL A 248 -4.01 1.07 25.35
N LEU A 249 -3.00 1.81 25.77
CA LEU A 249 -1.82 1.27 26.42
C LEU A 249 -2.13 0.66 27.79
N GLU A 250 -3.00 1.28 28.59
CA GLU A 250 -3.48 0.67 29.86
C GLU A 250 -4.14 -0.69 29.60
N TYR A 251 -4.97 -0.79 28.55
CA TYR A 251 -5.60 -2.04 28.18
C TYR A 251 -4.59 -3.09 27.68
N LEU A 252 -3.62 -2.68 26.85
CA LEU A 252 -2.52 -3.57 26.43
C LEU A 252 -1.72 -4.07 27.64
N HIS A 253 -1.41 -3.19 28.60
CA HIS A 253 -0.71 -3.54 29.82
C HIS A 253 -1.52 -4.53 30.69
N GLU A 254 -2.83 -4.31 30.85
CA GLU A 254 -3.70 -5.19 31.62
C GLU A 254 -3.77 -6.62 31.03
N VAL A 255 -3.82 -6.72 29.68
CA VAL A 255 -4.04 -8.00 28.99
C VAL A 255 -2.74 -8.70 28.62
N LEU A 256 -1.74 -7.94 28.14
CA LEU A 256 -0.48 -8.48 27.60
C LEU A 256 0.71 -8.37 28.57
N GLY A 257 0.57 -7.60 29.65
CA GLY A 257 1.55 -7.53 30.73
C GLY A 257 2.54 -6.36 30.67
N ASP A 258 3.59 -6.44 31.51
CA ASP A 258 4.50 -5.34 31.82
C ASP A 258 5.33 -4.83 30.62
N ALA A 259 5.36 -5.55 29.50
CA ALA A 259 5.98 -5.05 28.27
C ALA A 259 5.32 -3.77 27.76
N TYR A 260 4.03 -3.57 28.07
CA TYR A 260 3.21 -2.44 27.67
C TYR A 260 2.97 -1.42 28.80
N GLU A 261 3.82 -1.43 29.85
CA GLU A 261 3.71 -0.45 30.94
C GLU A 261 3.76 0.99 30.38
N PRO A 262 2.79 1.87 30.74
CA PRO A 262 2.80 3.26 30.29
C PRO A 262 4.03 4.03 30.79
N ALA A 263 4.64 4.81 29.90
CA ALA A 263 5.75 5.65 30.25
C ALA A 263 5.33 6.78 31.22
N PRO A 264 6.11 7.11 32.25
CA PRO A 264 5.79 8.18 33.20
C PRO A 264 5.52 9.54 32.53
N PHE A 265 6.23 9.87 31.46
CA PHE A 265 6.03 11.13 30.71
C PHE A 265 4.66 11.19 30.02
N LEU A 266 4.13 10.06 29.54
CA LEU A 266 2.78 9.99 28.97
C LEU A 266 1.73 10.14 30.08
N GLU A 267 1.88 9.43 31.20
CA GLU A 267 1.00 9.51 32.36
C GLU A 267 0.91 10.95 32.91
N GLU A 268 2.05 11.60 33.14
CA GLU A 268 2.12 13.01 33.58
C GLU A 268 1.44 13.97 32.57
N THR A 269 1.56 13.70 31.27
CA THR A 269 0.95 14.51 30.21
C THR A 269 -0.58 14.37 30.25
N VAL A 270 -1.10 13.15 30.44
CA VAL A 270 -2.54 12.87 30.52
C VAL A 270 -3.13 13.41 31.84
N GLU A 271 -2.45 13.23 32.98
CA GLU A 271 -2.87 13.80 34.28
C GLU A 271 -2.95 15.34 34.24
N ALA A 272 -2.11 15.97 33.44
CA ALA A 272 -2.14 17.42 33.21
C ALA A 272 -3.22 17.89 32.22
N GLU A 273 -4.10 16.98 31.75
CA GLU A 273 -5.15 17.23 30.75
C GLU A 273 -4.59 17.79 29.41
N ARG A 274 -3.34 17.44 29.07
CA ARG A 274 -2.66 17.84 27.84
C ARG A 274 -2.89 16.78 26.75
N TYR A 275 -4.08 16.76 26.18
CA TYR A 275 -4.52 15.70 25.24
C TYR A 275 -4.15 15.98 23.79
N GLY A 276 -3.35 17.00 23.50
CA GLY A 276 -2.94 17.36 22.16
C GLY A 276 -3.80 18.45 21.50
N LYS A 277 -3.94 18.40 20.19
CA LYS A 277 -4.65 19.44 19.40
C LYS A 277 -6.08 19.69 19.89
N LYS A 278 -6.80 18.66 20.35
CA LYS A 278 -8.19 18.81 20.84
C LYS A 278 -8.34 19.66 22.09
N THR A 279 -7.27 19.80 22.88
CA THR A 279 -7.23 20.68 24.08
C THR A 279 -6.34 21.92 23.87
N GLY A 280 -5.75 22.09 22.68
CA GLY A 280 -4.82 23.16 22.36
C GLY A 280 -3.40 22.93 22.91
N LYS A 281 -3.20 21.92 23.76
CA LYS A 281 -1.90 21.55 24.35
C LYS A 281 -1.76 20.04 24.44
N GLY A 282 -0.59 19.55 24.09
CA GLY A 282 -0.14 18.19 24.26
C GLY A 282 1.34 18.15 24.60
N PHE A 283 2.12 17.39 23.88
CA PHE A 283 3.58 17.46 23.88
C PHE A 283 4.05 18.79 23.30
N TYR A 284 3.29 19.34 22.34
CA TYR A 284 3.45 20.69 21.78
C TYR A 284 2.35 21.63 22.24
N ASP A 285 2.56 22.93 22.00
CA ASP A 285 1.58 24.00 22.26
C ASP A 285 0.98 24.46 20.92
N TYR A 286 -0.34 24.38 20.79
CA TYR A 286 -1.08 24.72 19.57
C TYR A 286 -1.97 25.98 19.75
N GLU A 287 -1.88 26.66 20.92
CA GLU A 287 -2.76 27.82 21.22
C GLU A 287 -2.57 29.00 20.26
N ASP A 288 -1.33 29.19 19.75
CA ASP A 288 -1.01 30.26 18.82
C ASP A 288 -1.27 29.90 17.33
N GLY A 289 -1.78 28.70 17.05
CA GLY A 289 -2.10 28.23 15.69
C GLY A 289 -0.88 27.77 14.88
N ASP A 290 0.31 27.78 15.47
CA ASP A 290 1.51 27.21 14.88
C ASP A 290 1.52 25.67 15.09
N GLY A 291 1.97 24.92 14.09
CA GLY A 291 2.14 23.46 14.21
C GLY A 291 3.32 23.09 15.12
N ALA A 292 3.60 21.80 15.24
CA ALA A 292 4.78 21.31 15.95
C ALA A 292 6.06 21.88 15.30
N ASP A 293 6.89 22.56 16.08
CA ASP A 293 8.18 23.12 15.63
C ASP A 293 9.25 22.01 15.74
N ILE A 294 9.39 21.19 14.69
CA ILE A 294 10.29 20.04 14.62
C ILE A 294 11.52 20.40 13.77
N PRO A 295 12.74 20.36 14.33
CA PRO A 295 13.97 20.58 13.57
C PRO A 295 14.23 19.39 12.62
N THR A 296 14.81 19.66 11.44
CA THR A 296 15.04 18.65 10.41
C THR A 296 16.31 17.81 10.60
N ASP A 297 17.18 18.19 11.56
CA ASP A 297 18.54 17.64 11.73
C ASP A 297 18.88 17.31 13.20
N ALA A 298 17.87 17.15 14.05
CA ALA A 298 18.07 16.83 15.46
C ALA A 298 17.98 15.33 15.78
N GLY A 299 17.48 14.51 14.86
CA GLY A 299 17.43 13.07 14.98
C GLY A 299 18.82 12.43 15.03
N THR A 300 18.89 11.21 15.53
CA THR A 300 20.12 10.41 15.55
C THR A 300 19.82 8.97 15.14
N GLU A 301 20.79 8.28 14.55
CA GLU A 301 20.67 6.85 14.21
C GLU A 301 20.30 5.99 15.43
N ALA A 302 20.76 6.34 16.63
CA ALA A 302 20.42 5.61 17.84
C ALA A 302 18.93 5.72 18.19
N ILE A 303 18.33 6.90 18.03
CA ILE A 303 16.88 7.10 18.24
C ILE A 303 16.10 6.32 17.16
N LYS A 304 16.50 6.47 15.90
CA LYS A 304 15.89 5.77 14.77
C LYS A 304 15.89 4.25 14.98
N HIS A 305 17.06 3.65 15.23
CA HIS A 305 17.19 2.20 15.43
C HIS A 305 16.38 1.72 16.65
N ARG A 306 16.34 2.49 17.75
CA ARG A 306 15.56 2.11 18.92
C ARG A 306 14.07 2.04 18.64
N LEU A 307 13.52 3.04 17.95
CA LEU A 307 12.08 3.11 17.62
C LEU A 307 11.72 2.09 16.54
N ALA A 308 12.55 1.93 15.52
CA ALA A 308 12.37 0.90 14.51
C ALA A 308 12.43 -0.51 15.11
N ALA A 309 13.34 -0.76 16.07
CA ALA A 309 13.46 -2.04 16.74
C ALA A 309 12.21 -2.41 17.56
N VAL A 310 11.58 -1.43 18.23
CA VAL A 310 10.32 -1.65 18.94
C VAL A 310 9.19 -1.98 17.96
N MET A 311 9.08 -1.26 16.82
CA MET A 311 8.08 -1.58 15.80
C MET A 311 8.32 -2.97 15.22
N ALA A 312 9.55 -3.31 14.85
CA ALA A 312 9.90 -4.64 14.32
C ALA A 312 9.56 -5.76 15.32
N ASN A 313 9.74 -5.52 16.61
CA ASN A 313 9.39 -6.48 17.64
C ASN A 313 7.88 -6.68 17.76
N GLU A 314 7.09 -5.62 17.60
CA GLU A 314 5.62 -5.72 17.55
C GLU A 314 5.15 -6.47 16.29
N VAL A 315 5.77 -6.23 15.12
CA VAL A 315 5.54 -7.08 13.92
C VAL A 315 5.78 -8.55 14.28
N GLY A 316 6.92 -8.87 14.87
CA GLY A 316 7.23 -10.23 15.32
C GLY A 316 6.18 -10.81 16.28
N HIS A 317 5.70 -10.03 17.25
CA HIS A 317 4.64 -10.48 18.17
C HIS A 317 3.28 -10.70 17.47
N LEU A 318 2.94 -9.91 16.46
CA LEU A 318 1.71 -10.09 15.67
C LEU A 318 1.79 -11.37 14.83
N VAL A 319 2.94 -11.64 14.21
CA VAL A 319 3.19 -12.86 13.43
C VAL A 319 3.20 -14.10 14.33
N GLU A 320 3.97 -14.09 15.43
CA GLU A 320 4.03 -15.19 16.41
C GLU A 320 2.66 -15.52 17.02
N GLY A 321 1.82 -14.48 17.18
CA GLY A 321 0.46 -14.60 17.70
C GLY A 321 -0.57 -15.12 16.71
N ASP A 322 -0.23 -15.39 15.45
CA ASP A 322 -1.15 -15.65 14.33
C ASP A 322 -2.22 -14.54 14.18
N VAL A 323 -1.84 -13.29 14.48
CA VAL A 323 -2.76 -12.14 14.36
C VAL A 323 -2.84 -11.67 12.92
N SER A 324 -1.68 -11.58 12.26
CA SER A 324 -1.58 -11.24 10.83
C SER A 324 -0.20 -11.64 10.28
N ASN A 325 -0.04 -11.59 8.96
CA ASN A 325 1.25 -11.79 8.28
C ASN A 325 1.96 -10.45 8.03
N PRO A 326 3.27 -10.46 7.70
CA PRO A 326 4.04 -9.22 7.49
C PRO A 326 3.48 -8.31 6.40
N ALA A 327 2.97 -8.84 5.29
CA ALA A 327 2.43 -8.05 4.19
C ALA A 327 1.15 -7.31 4.59
N ASP A 328 0.20 -7.99 5.23
CA ASP A 328 -1.04 -7.39 5.74
C ASP A 328 -0.75 -6.37 6.86
N ILE A 329 0.27 -6.63 7.70
CA ILE A 329 0.71 -5.66 8.73
C ILE A 329 1.22 -4.38 8.07
N ASP A 330 2.02 -4.50 7.03
CA ASP A 330 2.56 -3.38 6.28
C ASP A 330 1.44 -2.58 5.60
N GLU A 331 0.54 -3.24 4.89
CA GLU A 331 -0.60 -2.59 4.25
C GLU A 331 -1.50 -1.87 5.28
N ALA A 332 -1.83 -2.52 6.40
CA ALA A 332 -2.64 -1.91 7.44
C ALA A 332 -1.99 -0.63 8.01
N VAL A 333 -0.67 -0.65 8.27
CA VAL A 333 0.02 0.51 8.84
C VAL A 333 0.23 1.61 7.81
N MET A 334 0.46 1.29 6.54
CA MET A 334 0.51 2.27 5.45
C MET A 334 -0.83 2.98 5.29
N LEU A 335 -1.93 2.24 5.22
CA LEU A 335 -3.28 2.80 5.00
C LEU A 335 -3.86 3.46 6.27
N GLY A 336 -3.62 2.90 7.46
CA GLY A 336 -4.16 3.37 8.73
C GLY A 336 -3.29 4.40 9.43
N GLY A 337 -1.97 4.26 9.36
CA GLY A 337 -0.97 5.16 9.94
C GLY A 337 -0.45 6.21 8.98
N GLY A 338 -0.68 6.04 7.68
CA GLY A 338 -0.16 6.90 6.61
C GLY A 338 1.35 6.77 6.42
N PHE A 339 1.96 5.65 6.78
CA PHE A 339 3.39 5.41 6.62
C PHE A 339 3.73 5.27 5.13
N PRO A 340 4.90 5.74 4.70
CA PRO A 340 5.34 5.60 3.30
C PRO A 340 5.65 4.15 2.92
N ASP A 341 6.14 3.36 3.90
CA ASP A 341 6.42 1.93 3.82
C ASP A 341 5.91 1.24 5.08
N GLY A 342 5.64 -0.06 4.99
CA GLY A 342 5.19 -0.84 6.14
C GLY A 342 6.29 -1.07 7.18
N PRO A 343 5.95 -1.34 8.46
CA PRO A 343 6.92 -1.52 9.53
C PRO A 343 7.80 -2.75 9.37
N ALA A 344 7.31 -3.85 8.75
CA ALA A 344 8.10 -5.04 8.45
C ALA A 344 9.12 -4.73 7.35
N LYS A 345 8.69 -4.10 6.27
CA LYS A 345 9.57 -3.63 5.18
C LYS A 345 10.62 -2.65 5.66
N MET A 346 10.22 -1.65 6.45
CA MET A 346 11.17 -0.68 7.05
C MET A 346 12.21 -1.37 7.94
N ALA A 347 11.83 -2.43 8.66
CA ALA A 347 12.74 -3.21 9.49
C ALA A 347 13.73 -4.02 8.64
N ASP A 348 13.26 -4.63 7.55
CA ASP A 348 14.09 -5.35 6.58
C ASP A 348 15.13 -4.41 5.94
N ASP A 349 14.73 -3.21 5.52
CA ASP A 349 15.63 -2.21 4.92
C ASP A 349 16.71 -1.68 5.89
N ILE A 350 16.43 -1.62 7.20
CA ILE A 350 17.42 -1.27 8.23
C ILE A 350 18.36 -2.45 8.52
N GLY A 351 17.86 -3.66 8.38
CA GLY A 351 18.52 -4.92 8.70
C GLY A 351 18.14 -5.44 10.08
N LEU A 352 17.44 -6.58 10.12
CA LEU A 352 16.88 -7.16 11.35
C LEU A 352 17.95 -7.49 12.41
N ASP A 353 19.15 -7.93 12.01
CA ASP A 353 20.25 -8.17 12.94
C ASP A 353 20.60 -6.92 13.76
N THR A 354 20.63 -5.74 13.11
CA THR A 354 20.88 -4.45 13.78
C THR A 354 19.80 -4.13 14.81
N LEU A 355 18.52 -4.41 14.46
CA LEU A 355 17.38 -4.14 15.33
C LEU A 355 17.32 -5.12 16.52
N VAL A 356 17.62 -6.39 16.29
CA VAL A 356 17.75 -7.41 17.35
C VAL A 356 18.88 -7.04 18.33
N GLU A 357 20.05 -6.66 17.82
CA GLU A 357 21.16 -6.19 18.68
C GLU A 357 20.77 -4.96 19.51
N ALA A 358 20.00 -4.03 18.94
CA ALA A 358 19.51 -2.85 19.66
C ALA A 358 18.55 -3.21 20.80
N LEU A 359 17.62 -4.16 20.58
CA LEU A 359 16.71 -4.66 21.61
C LEU A 359 17.47 -5.42 22.72
N GLU A 360 18.39 -6.30 22.36
CA GLU A 360 19.18 -7.06 23.32
C GLU A 360 20.03 -6.15 24.20
N ALA A 361 20.69 -5.15 23.62
CA ALA A 361 21.46 -4.16 24.37
C ALA A 361 20.58 -3.38 25.36
N ALA A 362 19.38 -2.97 24.91
CA ALA A 362 18.43 -2.28 25.75
C ALA A 362 17.87 -3.18 26.87
N HIS A 363 17.65 -4.45 26.57
CA HIS A 363 17.23 -5.44 27.58
C HIS A 363 18.34 -5.71 28.63
N GLU A 364 19.59 -5.84 28.19
CA GLU A 364 20.73 -5.99 29.11
C GLU A 364 20.88 -4.78 30.04
N GLU A 365 20.64 -3.57 29.52
CA GLU A 365 20.78 -2.33 30.31
C GLU A 365 19.63 -2.14 31.30
N THR A 366 18.38 -2.37 30.89
CA THR A 366 17.19 -2.02 31.67
C THR A 366 16.55 -3.19 32.39
N GLY A 367 16.66 -4.41 31.83
CA GLY A 367 15.94 -5.61 32.28
C GLY A 367 14.43 -5.53 32.03
N HIS A 368 13.95 -4.54 31.20
CA HIS A 368 12.53 -4.33 30.98
C HIS A 368 12.00 -5.26 29.90
N PRO A 369 10.84 -5.95 30.09
CA PRO A 369 10.32 -6.94 29.16
C PRO A 369 9.94 -6.38 27.79
N ARG A 370 9.71 -5.05 27.63
CA ARG A 370 9.43 -4.42 26.33
C ARG A 370 10.55 -4.58 25.29
N PHE A 371 11.72 -5.03 25.73
CA PHE A 371 12.88 -5.30 24.87
C PHE A 371 13.21 -6.79 24.74
N GLU A 372 12.35 -7.66 25.28
CA GLU A 372 12.45 -9.09 24.98
C GLU A 372 12.13 -9.31 23.51
N VAL A 373 13.11 -9.86 22.78
CA VAL A 373 12.98 -10.09 21.34
C VAL A 373 12.03 -11.26 21.09
N SER A 374 10.99 -11.06 20.30
CA SER A 374 10.03 -12.11 19.90
C SER A 374 10.72 -13.24 19.11
N GLU A 375 10.16 -14.44 19.18
CA GLU A 375 10.72 -15.59 18.45
C GLU A 375 10.63 -15.36 16.93
N ALA A 376 9.50 -14.83 16.44
CA ALA A 376 9.32 -14.55 15.03
C ALA A 376 10.29 -13.49 14.47
N LEU A 377 10.65 -12.43 15.26
CA LEU A 377 11.67 -11.48 14.83
C LEU A 377 13.05 -12.13 14.74
N ARG A 378 13.41 -13.06 15.66
CA ARG A 378 14.66 -13.81 15.57
C ARG A 378 14.68 -14.73 14.35
N GLU A 379 13.58 -15.45 14.11
CA GLU A 379 13.43 -16.31 12.93
C GLU A 379 13.52 -15.51 11.63
N ALA A 380 12.87 -14.35 11.57
CA ALA A 380 12.96 -13.46 10.42
C ALA A 380 14.40 -12.93 10.23
N ALA A 381 15.12 -12.59 11.29
CA ALA A 381 16.53 -12.17 11.20
C ALA A 381 17.43 -13.30 10.69
N GLU A 382 17.20 -14.55 11.14
CA GLU A 382 17.93 -15.72 10.64
C GLU A 382 17.56 -16.06 9.17
N ALA A 383 16.34 -15.74 8.76
CA ALA A 383 15.85 -15.92 7.39
C ALA A 383 16.22 -14.77 6.44
N GLY A 384 16.77 -13.66 6.96
CA GLY A 384 17.21 -12.50 6.19
C GLY A 384 16.16 -11.38 6.04
N GLY A 385 14.94 -11.52 6.58
CA GLY A 385 13.89 -10.51 6.57
C GLY A 385 12.54 -11.07 6.99
N PHE A 386 11.58 -10.20 7.31
CA PHE A 386 10.17 -10.56 7.50
C PHE A 386 9.52 -11.00 6.18
N HIS A 387 9.98 -10.42 5.06
CA HIS A 387 9.56 -10.78 3.71
C HIS A 387 10.51 -11.82 3.06
N GLY A 388 11.39 -12.44 3.87
CA GLY A 388 12.34 -13.44 3.45
C GLY A 388 13.62 -12.83 2.86
N GLY A 389 14.78 -13.14 3.47
CA GLY A 389 16.04 -13.16 2.74
C GLY A 389 16.10 -14.51 2.02
N ASP A 390 16.23 -14.47 0.74
CA ASP A 390 16.50 -15.54 -0.21
C ASP A 390 16.32 -17.01 0.25
N ASP A 391 15.46 -17.72 -0.49
CA ASP A 391 15.42 -19.16 -0.66
C ASP A 391 14.52 -19.99 0.29
N ASP A 392 13.19 -19.73 0.22
CA ASP A 392 12.18 -20.80 0.09
C ASP A 392 10.83 -20.16 -0.31
N GLY A 393 10.61 -20.10 -1.59
CA GLY A 393 9.40 -20.02 -2.37
C GLY A 393 8.03 -19.92 -1.67
N ASP A 394 7.69 -18.79 -1.06
CA ASP A 394 6.36 -18.27 -1.24
C ASP A 394 6.39 -17.56 -2.60
N THR A 395 5.92 -18.27 -3.59
CA THR A 395 5.63 -17.70 -4.90
C THR A 395 4.62 -16.59 -4.64
N VAL A 396 5.02 -15.34 -4.81
CA VAL A 396 4.06 -14.25 -5.03
C VAL A 396 3.15 -14.78 -6.12
N GLU A 397 1.91 -15.11 -5.78
CA GLU A 397 0.94 -15.58 -6.76
C GLU A 397 0.40 -14.36 -7.50
N PHE A 398 1.14 -13.94 -8.51
CA PHE A 398 0.65 -12.94 -9.45
C PHE A 398 -0.60 -13.49 -10.16
N THR A 399 -1.64 -12.70 -10.18
CA THR A 399 -2.92 -13.06 -10.79
C THR A 399 -2.95 -12.67 -12.28
N ASN A 400 -2.28 -11.56 -12.62
CA ASN A 400 -2.36 -10.93 -13.93
C ASN A 400 -1.05 -11.03 -14.72
N ILE A 401 0.05 -11.39 -14.07
CA ILE A 401 1.33 -11.70 -14.72
C ILE A 401 1.83 -13.07 -14.30
N GLU A 402 2.79 -13.59 -15.03
CA GLU A 402 3.54 -14.80 -14.65
C GLU A 402 5.02 -14.46 -14.68
N ILE A 403 5.78 -15.01 -13.72
CA ILE A 403 7.23 -14.83 -13.64
C ILE A 403 7.91 -16.16 -13.91
N GLU A 404 8.89 -16.14 -14.80
CA GLU A 404 9.71 -17.29 -15.11
C GLU A 404 11.20 -16.91 -15.09
N TYR A 405 12.03 -17.85 -14.72
CA TYR A 405 13.50 -17.75 -14.79
C TYR A 405 14.01 -18.76 -15.81
N PRO A 406 14.03 -18.43 -17.10
CA PRO A 406 14.40 -19.38 -18.17
C PRO A 406 15.88 -19.79 -18.15
N GLY A 407 16.66 -19.21 -17.26
CA GLY A 407 18.11 -19.34 -17.22
C GLY A 407 18.82 -18.16 -17.87
N ASP A 408 20.14 -18.24 -18.04
CA ASP A 408 20.97 -17.22 -18.68
C ASP A 408 20.86 -15.82 -18.03
N MET A 409 20.58 -15.78 -16.71
CA MET A 409 20.44 -14.55 -15.89
C MET A 409 19.32 -13.63 -16.38
N VAL A 410 18.22 -14.17 -16.88
CA VAL A 410 17.06 -13.45 -17.38
C VAL A 410 15.88 -13.65 -16.45
N GLY A 411 15.29 -12.56 -15.95
CA GLY A 411 13.96 -12.54 -15.36
C GLY A 411 12.92 -12.32 -16.47
N HIS A 412 11.94 -13.22 -16.59
CA HIS A 412 10.92 -13.17 -17.63
C HIS A 412 9.56 -12.86 -17.02
N MET A 413 9.03 -11.67 -17.34
CA MET A 413 7.68 -11.22 -16.98
C MET A 413 6.72 -11.47 -18.14
N ILE A 414 5.65 -12.22 -17.91
CA ILE A 414 4.64 -12.56 -18.91
C ILE A 414 3.32 -11.93 -18.51
N LEU A 415 2.78 -10.99 -19.29
CA LEU A 415 1.46 -10.42 -19.07
C LEU A 415 0.39 -11.49 -19.31
N SER A 416 -0.35 -11.92 -18.29
CA SER A 416 -1.13 -13.18 -18.28
C SER A 416 -2.63 -12.97 -18.10
N ARG A 417 -3.24 -12.09 -18.92
CA ARG A 417 -4.70 -11.92 -19.05
C ARG A 417 -5.16 -12.25 -20.48
N GLU A 418 -4.78 -13.42 -21.00
CA GLU A 418 -4.98 -13.82 -22.41
C GLU A 418 -6.45 -13.67 -22.87
N ALA A 419 -7.43 -14.07 -22.05
CA ALA A 419 -8.86 -13.94 -22.36
C ALA A 419 -9.30 -12.48 -22.61
N ARG A 420 -8.54 -11.51 -22.09
CA ARG A 420 -8.73 -10.06 -22.28
C ARG A 420 -7.63 -9.41 -23.10
N MET A 421 -6.91 -10.19 -23.91
CA MET A 421 -5.80 -9.71 -24.74
C MET A 421 -4.74 -8.96 -23.92
N ASN A 422 -4.45 -9.45 -22.72
CA ASN A 422 -3.48 -8.90 -21.79
C ASN A 422 -3.68 -7.40 -21.50
N THR A 423 -4.96 -6.96 -21.37
CA THR A 423 -5.26 -5.59 -20.96
C THR A 423 -4.81 -5.35 -19.51
N ILE A 424 -4.27 -4.17 -19.27
CA ILE A 424 -3.66 -3.76 -18.01
C ILE A 424 -4.73 -3.12 -17.12
N ASN A 425 -5.02 -3.75 -15.99
CA ASN A 425 -5.85 -3.22 -14.91
C ASN A 425 -4.96 -2.67 -13.78
N PRO A 426 -5.51 -1.98 -12.76
CA PRO A 426 -4.72 -1.48 -11.63
C PRO A 426 -3.86 -2.55 -10.95
N ASP A 427 -4.41 -3.73 -10.67
CA ASP A 427 -3.68 -4.83 -10.02
C ASP A 427 -2.46 -5.28 -10.84
N MET A 428 -2.59 -5.36 -12.18
CA MET A 428 -1.45 -5.67 -13.05
C MET A 428 -0.38 -4.57 -13.01
N LEU A 429 -0.73 -3.30 -12.78
CA LEU A 429 0.26 -2.23 -12.59
C LEU A 429 1.07 -2.46 -11.31
N ASP A 430 0.43 -2.85 -10.22
CA ASP A 430 1.09 -3.17 -8.97
C ASP A 430 1.97 -4.41 -9.11
N GLU A 431 1.44 -5.48 -9.71
CA GLU A 431 2.20 -6.71 -9.99
C GLU A 431 3.43 -6.47 -10.89
N ILE A 432 3.34 -5.59 -11.88
CA ILE A 432 4.49 -5.20 -12.72
C ILE A 432 5.54 -4.46 -11.88
N ALA A 433 5.12 -3.54 -11.00
CA ALA A 433 6.04 -2.79 -10.15
C ALA A 433 6.77 -3.72 -9.18
N GLU A 434 6.06 -4.66 -8.57
CA GLU A 434 6.60 -5.67 -7.66
C GLU A 434 7.55 -6.64 -8.37
N ALA A 435 7.18 -7.11 -9.57
CA ALA A 435 8.06 -7.98 -10.36
C ALA A 435 9.40 -7.30 -10.74
N VAL A 436 9.39 -5.99 -10.98
CA VAL A 436 10.64 -5.24 -11.21
C VAL A 436 11.51 -5.23 -9.95
N ASP A 437 10.92 -5.01 -8.76
CA ASP A 437 11.66 -5.05 -7.49
C ASP A 437 12.25 -6.43 -7.23
N MET A 438 11.48 -7.49 -7.47
CA MET A 438 11.95 -8.87 -7.34
C MET A 438 13.15 -9.14 -8.24
N PHE A 439 13.10 -8.71 -9.51
CA PHE A 439 14.22 -8.88 -10.44
C PHE A 439 15.44 -8.05 -10.07
N GLU A 440 15.26 -6.86 -9.51
CA GLU A 440 16.37 -6.01 -9.04
C GLU A 440 17.03 -6.55 -7.77
N ALA A 441 16.26 -7.22 -6.93
CA ALA A 441 16.75 -7.86 -5.70
C ALA A 441 17.47 -9.19 -5.96
N ASP A 442 17.24 -9.83 -7.10
CA ASP A 442 17.84 -11.12 -7.46
C ASP A 442 19.22 -10.93 -8.14
N ASP A 443 20.28 -11.26 -7.42
CA ASP A 443 21.67 -11.18 -7.92
C ASP A 443 21.92 -12.06 -9.17
N ASP A 444 21.09 -13.08 -9.41
CA ASP A 444 21.18 -13.96 -10.57
C ASP A 444 20.44 -13.39 -11.81
N VAL A 445 19.66 -12.30 -11.66
CA VAL A 445 18.99 -11.61 -12.76
C VAL A 445 19.82 -10.42 -13.25
N ARG A 446 20.09 -10.37 -14.56
CA ARG A 446 20.87 -9.31 -15.22
C ARG A 446 20.19 -8.67 -16.42
N ALA A 447 18.99 -9.14 -16.79
CA ALA A 447 18.12 -8.53 -17.79
C ALA A 447 16.67 -8.95 -17.56
N ILE A 448 15.73 -8.09 -17.94
CA ILE A 448 14.30 -8.35 -17.88
C ILE A 448 13.78 -8.56 -19.30
N LEU A 449 13.05 -9.67 -19.53
CA LEU A 449 12.27 -9.93 -20.73
C LEU A 449 10.79 -9.75 -20.42
N ILE A 450 10.05 -8.98 -21.22
CA ILE A 450 8.60 -8.80 -21.08
C ILE A 450 7.90 -9.34 -22.33
N THR A 451 6.93 -10.24 -22.15
CA THR A 451 6.10 -10.79 -23.22
C THR A 451 4.62 -10.75 -22.85
N GLY A 452 3.72 -11.05 -23.79
CA GLY A 452 2.30 -11.29 -23.53
C GLY A 452 1.96 -12.77 -23.69
N LYS A 453 1.13 -13.31 -22.80
CA LYS A 453 0.63 -14.70 -22.89
C LYS A 453 -0.28 -14.88 -24.11
N GLY A 454 -0.11 -16.00 -24.80
CA GLY A 454 -0.88 -16.35 -26.00
C GLY A 454 -0.33 -15.71 -27.27
N ASP A 455 -1.07 -15.88 -28.39
CA ASP A 455 -0.61 -15.51 -29.73
C ASP A 455 -1.33 -14.28 -30.33
N ARG A 456 -2.17 -13.59 -29.54
CA ARG A 456 -3.02 -12.50 -30.03
C ARG A 456 -2.49 -11.11 -29.73
N ALA A 457 -1.92 -10.93 -28.55
CA ALA A 457 -1.51 -9.61 -28.09
C ALA A 457 -0.37 -9.69 -27.08
N PHE A 458 0.61 -8.84 -27.23
CA PHE A 458 1.47 -8.41 -26.13
C PHE A 458 0.59 -7.76 -25.05
N SER A 459 -0.10 -6.66 -25.38
CA SER A 459 -1.17 -6.07 -24.57
C SER A 459 -2.04 -5.15 -25.44
N ALA A 460 -3.36 -5.28 -25.30
CA ALA A 460 -4.31 -4.41 -26.01
C ALA A 460 -4.57 -3.06 -25.29
N GLY A 461 -3.81 -2.74 -24.25
CA GLY A 461 -3.86 -1.46 -23.54
C GLY A 461 -4.58 -1.52 -22.20
N ALA A 462 -4.99 -0.37 -21.68
CA ALA A 462 -5.71 -0.29 -20.42
C ALA A 462 -7.05 -1.04 -20.47
N ASP A 463 -7.43 -1.67 -19.37
CA ASP A 463 -8.75 -2.29 -19.23
C ASP A 463 -9.83 -1.20 -19.11
N VAL A 464 -10.47 -0.87 -20.23
CA VAL A 464 -11.49 0.19 -20.29
C VAL A 464 -12.76 -0.13 -19.48
N THR A 465 -12.95 -1.37 -19.04
CA THR A 465 -14.09 -1.73 -18.20
C THR A 465 -13.86 -1.25 -16.77
N SER A 466 -12.64 -1.28 -16.26
CA SER A 466 -12.26 -0.66 -14.98
C SER A 466 -12.35 0.87 -15.05
N MET A 467 -12.01 1.48 -16.19
CA MET A 467 -12.13 2.94 -16.37
C MET A 467 -13.60 3.41 -16.45
N ALA A 468 -14.50 2.59 -16.95
CA ALA A 468 -15.92 2.95 -17.09
C ALA A 468 -16.68 2.92 -15.76
N SER A 469 -16.15 2.23 -14.75
CA SER A 469 -16.66 2.23 -13.37
C SER A 469 -16.19 3.42 -12.55
N SER A 470 -15.09 4.08 -12.92
CA SER A 470 -14.57 5.31 -12.30
C SER A 470 -15.11 6.52 -13.05
N ALA A 471 -16.23 7.08 -12.59
CA ALA A 471 -16.81 8.29 -13.19
C ALA A 471 -16.12 9.57 -12.68
N ASP A 472 -15.21 9.49 -11.69
CA ASP A 472 -14.54 10.64 -11.08
C ASP A 472 -13.27 11.02 -11.88
N PRO A 473 -13.12 12.30 -12.27
CA PRO A 473 -11.88 12.81 -12.88
C PRO A 473 -10.63 12.64 -11.98
N ILE A 474 -10.78 12.56 -10.65
CA ILE A 474 -9.67 12.39 -9.72
C ILE A 474 -9.14 10.96 -9.80
N ASP A 475 -10.00 9.96 -9.76
CA ASP A 475 -9.62 8.54 -9.92
C ASP A 475 -8.92 8.32 -11.25
N ALA A 476 -9.41 8.95 -12.33
CA ALA A 476 -8.76 8.90 -13.62
C ALA A 476 -7.36 9.55 -13.63
N ILE A 477 -7.15 10.63 -12.84
CA ILE A 477 -5.84 11.24 -12.65
C ILE A 477 -4.94 10.31 -11.84
N GLU A 478 -5.45 9.68 -10.79
CA GLU A 478 -4.70 8.75 -9.94
C GLU A 478 -4.31 7.50 -10.71
N LEU A 479 -5.23 6.89 -11.46
CA LEU A 479 -4.93 5.78 -12.36
C LEU A 479 -3.87 6.16 -13.40
N SER A 480 -3.96 7.38 -13.96
CA SER A 480 -2.94 7.87 -14.91
C SER A 480 -1.57 8.01 -14.23
N ARG A 481 -1.51 8.55 -13.00
CA ARG A 481 -0.27 8.68 -12.23
C ARG A 481 0.28 7.31 -11.82
N HIS A 482 -0.58 6.40 -11.40
CA HIS A 482 -0.21 5.03 -11.06
C HIS A 482 0.49 4.35 -12.24
N GLY A 483 -0.13 4.30 -13.42
CA GLY A 483 0.52 3.75 -14.62
C GLY A 483 1.80 4.50 -15.03
N GLN A 484 1.86 5.83 -14.84
CA GLN A 484 3.08 6.60 -15.08
C GLN A 484 4.20 6.22 -14.12
N SER A 485 3.90 6.00 -12.84
CA SER A 485 4.86 5.58 -11.81
C SER A 485 5.38 4.18 -12.08
N THR A 486 4.48 3.19 -12.28
CA THR A 486 4.85 1.80 -12.59
C THR A 486 5.72 1.71 -13.84
N PHE A 487 5.34 2.41 -14.91
CA PHE A 487 6.10 2.42 -16.16
C PHE A 487 7.42 3.20 -16.01
N GLY A 488 7.45 4.24 -15.16
CA GLY A 488 8.67 4.94 -14.78
C GLY A 488 9.67 4.00 -14.11
N LYS A 489 9.22 3.12 -13.23
CA LYS A 489 10.06 2.13 -12.55
C LYS A 489 10.76 1.18 -13.54
N LEU A 490 10.02 0.67 -14.55
CA LEU A 490 10.61 -0.11 -15.64
C LEU A 490 11.64 0.67 -16.47
N GLU A 491 11.43 1.96 -16.70
CA GLU A 491 12.34 2.83 -17.44
C GLU A 491 13.62 3.12 -16.61
N GLU A 492 13.46 3.27 -15.27
CA GLU A 492 14.52 3.65 -14.33
C GLU A 492 15.32 2.47 -13.79
N THR A 493 14.82 1.23 -13.89
CA THR A 493 15.55 0.04 -13.42
C THR A 493 16.98 -0.02 -13.94
N GLU A 494 17.89 -0.47 -13.09
CA GLU A 494 19.31 -0.64 -13.47
C GLU A 494 19.54 -1.81 -14.42
N LEU A 495 18.57 -2.74 -14.54
CA LEU A 495 18.60 -3.89 -15.44
C LEU A 495 18.24 -3.47 -16.88
N PRO A 496 18.90 -4.01 -17.93
CA PRO A 496 18.40 -3.92 -19.29
C PRO A 496 17.04 -4.57 -19.46
N VAL A 497 16.09 -3.88 -20.11
CA VAL A 497 14.73 -4.36 -20.34
C VAL A 497 14.49 -4.58 -21.83
N LEU A 498 14.00 -5.76 -22.19
CA LEU A 498 13.55 -6.11 -23.55
C LEU A 498 12.04 -6.34 -23.56
N ALA A 499 11.29 -5.55 -24.32
CA ALA A 499 9.90 -5.86 -24.64
C ALA A 499 9.84 -6.65 -25.96
N ALA A 500 9.38 -7.89 -25.89
CA ALA A 500 9.16 -8.74 -27.05
C ALA A 500 7.65 -8.75 -27.41
N ILE A 501 7.32 -8.08 -28.52
CA ILE A 501 5.95 -7.78 -28.95
C ILE A 501 5.51 -8.82 -29.95
N ASP A 502 4.52 -9.64 -29.56
CA ASP A 502 3.84 -10.55 -30.47
C ASP A 502 2.35 -10.24 -30.53
N GLY A 503 1.83 -9.94 -31.74
CA GLY A 503 0.45 -9.49 -31.96
C GLY A 503 0.25 -8.01 -31.57
N PHE A 504 -0.86 -7.70 -30.88
CA PHE A 504 -1.23 -6.30 -30.58
C PHE A 504 -0.41 -5.71 -29.43
N ALA A 505 0.16 -4.51 -29.67
CA ALA A 505 0.66 -3.61 -28.65
C ALA A 505 -0.04 -2.26 -28.79
N LEU A 506 -1.15 -2.06 -28.09
CA LEU A 506 -2.02 -0.90 -28.28
C LEU A 506 -2.19 -0.09 -27.00
N GLY A 507 -2.32 1.24 -27.12
CA GLY A 507 -2.54 2.11 -25.98
C GLY A 507 -1.52 1.90 -24.87
N GLY A 508 -2.00 1.64 -23.64
CA GLY A 508 -1.15 1.32 -22.49
C GLY A 508 -0.15 0.18 -22.69
N GLY A 509 -0.48 -0.82 -23.54
CA GLY A 509 0.47 -1.89 -23.89
C GLY A 509 1.63 -1.39 -24.75
N PHE A 510 1.39 -0.47 -25.65
CA PHE A 510 2.47 0.19 -26.37
C PHE A 510 3.23 1.16 -25.45
N GLU A 511 2.53 1.88 -24.56
CA GLU A 511 3.16 2.76 -23.56
C GLU A 511 4.11 1.96 -22.65
N LEU A 512 3.72 0.77 -22.18
CA LEU A 512 4.56 -0.16 -21.45
C LEU A 512 5.81 -0.55 -22.25
N SER A 513 5.65 -0.96 -23.50
CA SER A 513 6.77 -1.39 -24.33
C SER A 513 7.79 -0.25 -24.61
N MET A 514 7.33 1.01 -24.58
CA MET A 514 8.22 2.17 -24.75
C MET A 514 9.12 2.43 -23.54
N CYS A 515 8.85 1.81 -22.39
CA CYS A 515 9.68 1.90 -21.19
C CYS A 515 10.86 0.93 -21.24
N ALA A 516 10.77 -0.12 -22.06
CA ALA A 516 11.88 -1.03 -22.30
C ALA A 516 13.03 -0.34 -23.05
N ASP A 517 14.27 -0.81 -22.83
CA ASP A 517 15.45 -0.34 -23.55
C ASP A 517 15.41 -0.76 -25.01
N LEU A 518 15.01 -2.00 -25.27
CA LEU A 518 14.87 -2.56 -26.62
C LEU A 518 13.46 -3.14 -26.86
N ARG A 519 13.04 -3.14 -28.12
CA ARG A 519 11.78 -3.73 -28.59
C ARG A 519 12.02 -4.65 -29.76
N LEU A 520 11.70 -5.92 -29.60
CA LEU A 520 11.62 -6.93 -30.64
C LEU A 520 10.16 -7.09 -31.06
N ALA A 521 9.86 -7.21 -32.34
CA ALA A 521 8.48 -7.48 -32.79
C ALA A 521 8.42 -8.66 -33.74
N SER A 522 7.34 -9.44 -33.68
CA SER A 522 6.99 -10.40 -34.72
C SER A 522 6.43 -9.69 -35.97
N GLU A 523 6.56 -10.28 -37.15
CA GLU A 523 6.00 -9.73 -38.41
C GLU A 523 4.49 -9.46 -38.33
N ARG A 524 3.73 -10.21 -37.51
CA ARG A 524 2.27 -10.04 -37.36
C ARG A 524 1.88 -8.94 -36.40
N SER A 525 2.83 -8.27 -35.74
CA SER A 525 2.52 -7.28 -34.72
C SER A 525 1.91 -6.01 -35.29
N GLU A 526 0.88 -5.51 -34.60
CA GLU A 526 0.26 -4.21 -34.85
C GLU A 526 0.43 -3.32 -33.61
N ILE A 527 1.00 -2.14 -33.80
CA ILE A 527 1.42 -1.23 -32.73
C ILE A 527 0.78 0.15 -32.92
N GLY A 528 0.27 0.78 -31.86
CA GLY A 528 -0.35 2.10 -31.98
C GLY A 528 -0.94 2.66 -30.70
N LEU A 529 -1.34 3.94 -30.75
CA LEU A 529 -1.97 4.68 -29.65
C LEU A 529 -3.39 5.11 -30.08
N PRO A 530 -4.39 4.20 -29.96
CA PRO A 530 -5.75 4.44 -30.47
C PRO A 530 -6.68 5.22 -29.53
N GLU A 531 -6.18 5.82 -28.45
CA GLU A 531 -6.96 6.48 -27.38
C GLU A 531 -7.85 7.59 -27.91
N HIS A 532 -7.44 8.30 -28.96
CA HIS A 532 -8.27 9.34 -29.58
C HIS A 532 -9.59 8.80 -30.17
N ASN A 533 -9.65 7.51 -30.52
CA ASN A 533 -10.90 6.88 -30.95
C ASN A 533 -11.92 6.74 -29.81
N LEU A 534 -11.45 6.83 -28.56
CA LEU A 534 -12.28 6.82 -27.35
C LEU A 534 -12.50 8.23 -26.78
N GLY A 535 -11.92 9.27 -27.40
CA GLY A 535 -11.95 10.64 -26.88
C GLY A 535 -10.94 10.90 -25.77
N LEU A 536 -10.00 9.98 -25.57
CA LEU A 536 -8.92 10.06 -24.58
C LEU A 536 -7.59 10.44 -25.25
N LEU A 537 -6.56 10.61 -24.43
CA LEU A 537 -5.16 10.73 -24.85
C LEU A 537 -4.34 9.60 -24.21
N PRO A 538 -3.14 9.27 -24.74
CA PRO A 538 -2.23 8.34 -24.06
C PRO A 538 -1.90 8.85 -22.65
N GLY A 539 -2.28 8.08 -21.62
CA GLY A 539 -2.29 8.55 -20.23
C GLY A 539 -1.09 8.10 -19.40
N TRP A 540 -0.35 7.07 -19.85
CA TRP A 540 0.74 6.45 -19.08
C TRP A 540 2.14 6.80 -19.58
N GLY A 541 2.26 7.95 -20.27
CA GLY A 541 3.54 8.55 -20.68
C GLY A 541 3.81 8.51 -22.18
N GLY A 542 2.91 7.95 -23.01
CA GLY A 542 3.08 7.83 -24.46
C GLY A 542 3.29 9.17 -25.15
N THR A 543 2.66 10.24 -24.70
CA THR A 543 2.85 11.59 -25.21
C THR A 543 4.29 12.08 -25.04
N GLN A 544 5.00 11.61 -24.03
CA GLN A 544 6.38 12.01 -23.73
C GLN A 544 7.40 11.06 -24.35
N ARG A 545 7.20 9.74 -24.17
CA ARG A 545 8.16 8.73 -24.62
C ARG A 545 8.21 8.59 -26.13
N LEU A 546 7.04 8.55 -26.81
CA LEU A 546 7.02 8.39 -28.26
C LEU A 546 7.76 9.50 -29.00
N GLN A 547 7.60 10.76 -28.60
CA GLN A 547 8.31 11.86 -29.27
C GLN A 547 9.85 11.83 -29.07
N ARG A 548 10.33 11.16 -28.03
CA ARG A 548 11.76 10.94 -27.81
C ARG A 548 12.29 9.87 -28.78
N LEU A 549 11.51 8.85 -29.07
CA LEU A 549 11.87 7.78 -30.01
C LEU A 549 11.84 8.26 -31.46
N VAL A 550 10.75 8.90 -31.90
CA VAL A 550 10.47 9.16 -33.33
C VAL A 550 10.46 10.65 -33.71
N GLY A 551 10.68 11.54 -32.75
CA GLY A 551 10.54 12.97 -32.92
C GLY A 551 9.09 13.46 -32.99
N GLN A 552 8.87 14.76 -32.73
CA GLN A 552 7.52 15.32 -32.53
C GLN A 552 6.56 15.14 -33.72
N SER A 553 7.07 15.23 -34.95
CA SER A 553 6.17 15.15 -36.12
C SER A 553 5.55 13.77 -36.27
N ARG A 554 6.37 12.73 -36.15
CA ARG A 554 5.92 11.36 -36.27
C ARG A 554 5.08 10.93 -35.05
N ALA A 555 5.47 11.35 -33.85
CA ALA A 555 4.67 11.12 -32.65
C ALA A 555 3.25 11.71 -32.76
N LYS A 556 3.12 12.95 -33.28
CA LYS A 556 1.81 13.57 -33.52
C LYS A 556 1.02 12.85 -34.60
N GLU A 557 1.65 12.33 -35.65
CA GLU A 557 0.97 11.52 -36.66
C GLU A 557 0.36 10.27 -36.00
N ILE A 558 1.15 9.47 -35.29
CA ILE A 558 0.71 8.23 -34.65
C ILE A 558 -0.42 8.52 -33.64
N ILE A 559 -0.24 9.50 -32.73
CA ILE A 559 -1.21 9.81 -31.69
C ILE A 559 -2.50 10.42 -32.27
N LEU A 560 -2.38 11.43 -33.14
CA LEU A 560 -3.56 12.19 -33.59
C LEU A 560 -4.38 11.44 -34.63
N THR A 561 -3.78 10.53 -35.41
CA THR A 561 -4.54 9.69 -36.37
C THR A 561 -5.14 8.47 -35.66
N ALA A 562 -4.62 8.07 -34.50
CA ALA A 562 -5.03 6.87 -33.76
C ALA A 562 -5.03 5.60 -34.63
N GLU A 563 -4.15 5.57 -35.64
CA GLU A 563 -3.99 4.42 -36.56
C GLU A 563 -3.10 3.36 -35.90
N ARG A 564 -3.23 2.12 -36.38
CA ARG A 564 -2.34 1.01 -36.05
C ARG A 564 -1.36 0.83 -37.20
N PHE A 565 -0.13 0.53 -36.85
CA PHE A 565 0.96 0.34 -37.77
C PHE A 565 1.52 -1.07 -37.65
N ASP A 566 1.91 -1.66 -38.78
CA ASP A 566 2.60 -2.95 -38.76
C ASP A 566 4.03 -2.84 -38.22
N ALA A 567 4.62 -3.98 -37.86
CA ALA A 567 5.94 -4.06 -37.26
C ALA A 567 7.04 -3.46 -38.14
N GLU A 568 6.98 -3.67 -39.48
CA GLU A 568 7.94 -3.13 -40.44
C GLU A 568 7.90 -1.59 -40.49
N THR A 569 6.68 -1.01 -40.48
CA THR A 569 6.52 0.44 -40.42
C THR A 569 7.09 1.01 -39.11
N MET A 570 6.85 0.33 -37.99
CA MET A 570 7.39 0.75 -36.70
C MET A 570 8.91 0.58 -36.60
N TYR A 571 9.48 -0.40 -37.29
CA TYR A 571 10.93 -0.52 -37.46
C TYR A 571 11.49 0.65 -38.28
N ASP A 572 10.87 0.99 -39.41
CA ASP A 572 11.26 2.14 -40.22
C ASP A 572 11.16 3.48 -39.46
N TYR A 573 10.27 3.56 -38.46
CA TYR A 573 10.10 4.73 -37.60
C TYR A 573 11.06 4.73 -36.40
N ASN A 574 11.91 3.73 -36.26
CA ASN A 574 12.84 3.51 -35.12
C ASN A 574 12.10 3.29 -33.77
N VAL A 575 10.87 2.80 -33.80
CA VAL A 575 10.15 2.35 -32.59
C VAL A 575 10.58 0.94 -32.21
N VAL A 576 10.64 0.04 -33.17
CA VAL A 576 11.07 -1.35 -33.01
C VAL A 576 12.54 -1.48 -33.44
N ASN A 577 13.35 -2.24 -32.69
CA ASN A 577 14.77 -2.44 -32.95
C ASN A 577 15.03 -3.59 -33.94
N GLU A 578 14.19 -4.63 -33.92
CA GLU A 578 14.29 -5.81 -34.77
C GLU A 578 12.90 -6.39 -35.08
N VAL A 579 12.66 -6.86 -36.30
CA VAL A 579 11.44 -7.59 -36.69
C VAL A 579 11.87 -8.98 -37.15
N VAL A 580 11.15 -10.01 -36.68
CA VAL A 580 11.47 -11.42 -36.97
C VAL A 580 10.24 -12.18 -37.44
N GLU A 581 10.46 -13.28 -38.19
CA GLU A 581 9.40 -14.19 -38.59
C GLU A 581 8.69 -14.78 -37.36
N ASN A 582 7.37 -15.04 -37.49
CA ASN A 582 6.56 -15.41 -36.32
C ASN A 582 7.00 -16.73 -35.64
N ASP A 583 7.58 -17.65 -36.40
CA ASP A 583 8.06 -18.95 -35.91
C ASP A 583 9.49 -18.89 -35.29
N GLU A 584 10.20 -17.80 -35.50
CA GLU A 584 11.53 -17.54 -34.90
C GLU A 584 11.42 -16.60 -33.68
N PHE A 585 10.24 -16.02 -33.42
CA PHE A 585 10.07 -14.93 -32.46
C PHE A 585 10.47 -15.29 -31.03
N GLU A 586 9.96 -16.40 -30.50
CA GLU A 586 10.20 -16.80 -29.11
C GLU A 586 11.68 -17.13 -28.86
N GLU A 587 12.30 -17.91 -29.76
CA GLU A 587 13.72 -18.24 -29.69
C GLU A 587 14.58 -16.96 -29.74
N ARG A 588 14.27 -16.03 -30.66
CA ARG A 588 15.02 -14.79 -30.80
C ARG A 588 14.85 -13.85 -29.59
N ALA A 589 13.67 -13.79 -28.99
CA ALA A 589 13.42 -13.00 -27.77
C ALA A 589 14.30 -13.47 -26.61
N HIS A 590 14.37 -14.77 -26.38
CA HIS A 590 15.22 -15.35 -25.35
C HIS A 590 16.73 -15.16 -25.65
N GLU A 591 17.18 -15.38 -26.89
CA GLU A 591 18.56 -15.13 -27.28
C GLU A 591 18.97 -13.67 -27.03
N LEU A 592 18.11 -12.71 -27.42
CA LEU A 592 18.43 -11.28 -27.27
C LEU A 592 18.44 -10.87 -25.78
N ALA A 593 17.53 -11.42 -24.98
CA ALA A 593 17.53 -11.20 -23.53
C ALA A 593 18.80 -11.78 -22.86
N ALA A 594 19.21 -13.00 -23.25
CA ALA A 594 20.46 -13.62 -22.79
C ALA A 594 21.70 -12.80 -23.21
N ASP A 595 21.75 -12.28 -24.45
CA ASP A 595 22.81 -11.38 -24.92
C ASP A 595 22.87 -10.09 -24.06
N LEU A 596 21.68 -9.56 -23.67
CA LEU A 596 21.62 -8.43 -22.76
C LEU A 596 22.09 -8.82 -21.34
N ALA A 597 21.72 -9.96 -20.81
CA ALA A 597 22.15 -10.41 -19.50
C ALA A 597 23.66 -10.72 -19.44
N GLY A 598 24.23 -11.29 -20.52
CA GLY A 598 25.65 -11.67 -20.61
C GLY A 598 26.65 -10.52 -20.67
N GLY A 599 26.25 -9.26 -20.79
CA GLY A 599 27.18 -8.11 -20.86
C GLY A 599 27.61 -7.59 -19.47
N PRO A 600 28.50 -6.59 -19.44
CA PRO A 600 29.09 -6.05 -18.21
C PRO A 600 28.05 -5.29 -17.38
N PRO A 601 27.62 -5.79 -16.22
CA PRO A 601 26.47 -5.23 -15.48
C PRO A 601 26.71 -3.79 -15.03
N ILE A 602 27.85 -3.49 -14.41
CA ILE A 602 28.18 -2.14 -13.93
C ILE A 602 28.19 -1.13 -15.08
N SER A 603 28.79 -1.51 -16.23
CA SER A 603 28.85 -0.63 -17.39
C SER A 603 27.48 -0.32 -17.97
N ARG A 604 26.58 -1.34 -18.06
CA ARG A 604 25.22 -1.16 -18.57
C ARG A 604 24.38 -0.28 -17.67
N ARG A 605 24.41 -0.53 -16.37
CA ARG A 605 23.76 0.29 -15.34
C ARG A 605 24.16 1.77 -15.46
N LEU A 606 25.45 2.04 -15.46
CA LEU A 606 25.97 3.41 -15.55
C LEU A 606 25.66 4.07 -16.90
N THR A 607 25.59 3.29 -17.98
CA THR A 607 25.18 3.79 -19.30
C THR A 607 23.73 4.23 -19.30
N LYS A 608 22.79 3.42 -18.77
CA LYS A 608 21.37 3.79 -18.64
C LYS A 608 21.22 5.07 -17.82
N ARG A 609 21.85 5.15 -16.67
CA ARG A 609 21.81 6.35 -15.80
C ARG A 609 22.33 7.61 -16.50
N ALA A 610 23.45 7.52 -17.22
CA ALA A 610 24.00 8.66 -17.96
C ALA A 610 23.06 9.12 -19.09
N MET A 611 22.45 8.18 -19.82
CA MET A 611 21.48 8.49 -20.87
C MET A 611 20.21 9.14 -20.30
N HIS A 612 19.68 8.64 -19.20
CA HIS A 612 18.48 9.21 -18.55
C HIS A 612 18.77 10.63 -18.02
N ALA A 613 19.90 10.85 -17.34
CA ALA A 613 20.28 12.18 -16.88
C ALA A 613 20.42 13.18 -18.04
N GLY A 614 20.83 12.71 -19.20
CA GLY A 614 20.93 13.50 -20.42
C GLY A 614 19.58 13.98 -20.98
N TRP A 615 18.47 13.36 -20.62
CA TRP A 615 17.12 13.81 -21.01
C TRP A 615 16.70 15.11 -20.33
N GLU A 616 17.12 15.33 -19.11
CA GLU A 616 16.84 16.56 -18.38
C GLU A 616 17.86 17.65 -18.69
N SER A 617 19.14 17.26 -18.79
CA SER A 617 20.26 18.15 -19.06
C SER A 617 21.42 17.41 -19.72
N GLU A 618 21.79 17.81 -20.97
CA GLU A 618 22.96 17.28 -21.65
C GLU A 618 24.24 17.43 -20.81
N GLU A 619 24.37 18.55 -20.07
CA GLU A 619 25.52 18.81 -19.20
C GLU A 619 25.58 17.80 -18.03
N ALA A 620 24.43 17.47 -17.41
CA ALA A 620 24.35 16.48 -16.35
C ALA A 620 24.68 15.06 -16.87
N GLY A 621 24.14 14.71 -18.04
CA GLY A 621 24.45 13.43 -18.68
C GLY A 621 25.92 13.25 -18.98
N LEU A 622 26.58 14.27 -19.57
CA LEU A 622 28.03 14.24 -19.90
C LEU A 622 28.92 14.21 -18.65
N GLU A 623 28.50 14.90 -17.56
CA GLU A 623 29.22 14.83 -16.29
C GLU A 623 29.14 13.44 -15.67
N LEU A 624 27.97 12.84 -15.67
CA LEU A 624 27.74 11.48 -15.14
C LEU A 624 28.51 10.44 -16.01
N GLU A 625 28.49 10.58 -17.36
CA GLU A 625 29.27 9.74 -18.28
C GLU A 625 30.76 9.77 -17.94
N SER A 626 31.31 10.97 -17.70
CA SER A 626 32.72 11.15 -17.36
C SER A 626 33.09 10.49 -16.02
N GLN A 627 32.22 10.62 -15.02
CA GLN A 627 32.40 9.98 -13.71
C GLN A 627 32.28 8.46 -13.82
N ALA A 628 31.29 7.97 -14.54
CA ALA A 628 31.07 6.56 -14.81
C ALA A 628 32.26 5.92 -15.52
N PHE A 629 32.78 6.58 -16.57
CA PHE A 629 33.95 6.11 -17.30
C PHE A 629 35.17 5.99 -16.37
N GLY A 630 35.36 6.98 -15.48
CA GLY A 630 36.46 6.94 -14.51
C GLY A 630 36.29 5.80 -13.48
N HIS A 631 35.04 5.50 -13.08
CA HIS A 631 34.76 4.40 -12.17
C HIS A 631 35.05 3.03 -12.80
N LEU A 632 34.65 2.82 -14.06
CA LEU A 632 34.81 1.57 -14.78
C LEU A 632 36.28 1.17 -15.01
N ILE A 633 37.23 2.13 -14.97
CA ILE A 633 38.68 1.85 -15.14
C ILE A 633 39.21 0.90 -14.04
N ASN A 634 38.57 0.82 -12.90
CA ASN A 634 39.02 0.00 -11.78
C ASN A 634 38.21 -1.30 -11.58
N THR A 635 37.34 -1.65 -12.52
CA THR A 635 36.54 -2.90 -12.43
C THR A 635 37.32 -4.09 -12.97
N ASP A 636 37.07 -5.27 -12.41
CA ASP A 636 37.61 -6.53 -12.90
C ASP A 636 37.05 -6.86 -14.29
N ASP A 637 35.79 -6.47 -14.57
CA ASP A 637 35.15 -6.62 -15.87
C ASP A 637 35.89 -5.92 -17.00
N LEU A 638 36.54 -4.75 -16.76
CA LEU A 638 37.37 -4.09 -17.75
C LEU A 638 38.58 -4.96 -18.10
N MET A 639 39.22 -5.55 -17.10
CA MET A 639 40.40 -6.41 -17.32
C MET A 639 40.03 -7.71 -18.03
N GLU A 640 38.88 -8.28 -17.70
CA GLU A 640 38.32 -9.44 -18.39
C GLU A 640 38.02 -9.10 -19.86
N GLY A 641 37.30 -8.02 -20.12
CA GLY A 641 37.01 -7.55 -21.48
C GLY A 641 38.24 -7.30 -22.31
N ILE A 642 39.30 -6.65 -21.76
CA ILE A 642 40.56 -6.44 -22.43
C ILE A 642 41.25 -7.78 -22.73
N THR A 643 41.22 -8.70 -21.77
CA THR A 643 41.89 -10.02 -21.93
C THR A 643 41.20 -10.85 -23.01
N ALA A 644 39.88 -10.92 -23.00
CA ALA A 644 39.08 -11.60 -24.01
C ALA A 644 39.29 -11.00 -25.40
N PHE A 645 39.27 -9.66 -25.52
CA PHE A 645 39.51 -8.95 -26.78
C PHE A 645 40.92 -9.21 -27.37
N MET A 646 41.94 -9.28 -26.52
CA MET A 646 43.32 -9.56 -26.97
C MET A 646 43.57 -11.05 -27.26
N GLY A 647 42.77 -11.94 -26.68
CA GLY A 647 42.92 -13.40 -26.76
C GLY A 647 41.99 -14.10 -27.74
N ASP A 648 41.15 -13.40 -28.50
CA ASP A 648 40.06 -13.93 -29.33
C ASP A 648 39.09 -14.85 -28.51
N GLY A 649 38.88 -14.58 -27.22
CA GLY A 649 37.95 -15.27 -26.33
C GLY A 649 36.63 -14.52 -26.13
N GLU A 650 35.62 -15.17 -25.58
CA GLU A 650 34.40 -14.53 -25.09
C GLU A 650 34.60 -14.10 -23.62
N PRO A 651 34.29 -12.85 -23.25
CA PRO A 651 34.43 -12.41 -21.87
C PRO A 651 33.35 -12.98 -20.97
N ASN A 652 33.70 -13.24 -19.72
CA ASN A 652 32.75 -13.59 -18.65
C ASN A 652 32.72 -12.47 -17.62
N PHE A 653 31.72 -11.58 -17.72
CA PHE A 653 31.57 -10.45 -16.82
C PHE A 653 30.87 -10.84 -15.53
N GLU A 654 31.47 -10.50 -14.39
CA GLU A 654 30.96 -10.85 -13.06
C GLU A 654 30.33 -9.65 -12.30
N GLY A 655 30.45 -8.43 -12.82
CA GLY A 655 29.95 -7.23 -12.17
C GLY A 655 30.84 -6.76 -11.00
N LYS A 656 32.13 -6.99 -11.07
CA LYS A 656 33.09 -6.66 -10.00
C LYS A 656 34.12 -5.65 -10.41
#